data_17bdbe2f3dfbe7f9d0f588d49b3f9121
#
_entry.id   17bdbe2f3dfbe7f9d0f588d49b3f9121
#
_cell.length_a   1.000
_cell.length_b   1.000
_cell.length_c   1.000
_cell.angle_alpha   90.00
_cell.angle_beta   90.00
_cell.angle_gamma   90.00
#
_symmetry.space_group_name_H-M   'P 1'
#
loop_
_entity.id
_entity.type
_entity.pdbx_description
1 polymer ?
#
loop_
_entity_poly.entity_id
_entity_poly.type
_entity_poly.pdbx_seq_one_letter_code
_entity_poly.pdbx_strand_id
1 'polypeptide(L)'
;MYQVIFTFENGATPVTATAAPGETLLETARAANVAIDAPCSGNGSCGKCRVKLLEGTVEGLQTSHITDEDYAAGWRLSCASKVSSDVTVMVPDIASAYQSRMKTADLSTGEEVAIFTQLEEDLKAAGVDFSNDFVETEVAMEEPTLEDTMPDTERLTMVLEAALGCDKVRLSYPTVHKLARVLRESGFHVAVAGTLQDGVFQAMDVRNANEPQPMCGLAIDIGTTTVSAVITDLKTGKLLAKGSGGNGQIRYGADVINRIVEQGRPGGVERLQKAIVEETLQPLTKALCASAKVDADRILRCCVASNTTMNHLLLGVDADPVRMEPYIPTFFHWDGLKAGDIRFVANPDAKVVLAPNIGSYVGGDITAGTLTSRIWDKDEFSLFIDLGTNGEIVFGNRDFMMSCACSAGPAFEGGDISCGMRATDGAVEAVTIDRETLEPTLSIVGKAGQKPVGICGSGIIDVIAELYRTSAISAKGHFVRENRRILRDEHGMGRYVLAFSNESDTGREIAITEVDIECFIRAKGAIFSAIHIMLSSLDMDVSVLEHIYVAGGIGSGINMENAVRIGMFPDVDRALFQYIGNSSLAGAYALALSNAAEEKVHELASNMTYLELSTEPKYMEEFVAACFLPHTNKELFPSSVQE
;
A
#
# COMPACT_ATOMS: atom_id res chain seq x y z
N MET A 1 -30.38 -14.65 -24.61
CA MET A 1 -28.94 -14.48 -24.52
C MET A 1 -28.51 -13.50 -25.58
N TYR A 2 -27.75 -12.48 -25.20
CA TYR A 2 -27.22 -11.46 -26.10
C TYR A 2 -25.71 -11.61 -26.22
N GLN A 3 -25.17 -11.27 -27.39
CA GLN A 3 -23.73 -11.26 -27.61
C GLN A 3 -23.15 -9.89 -27.15
N VAL A 4 -22.08 -9.93 -26.37
CA VAL A 4 -21.35 -8.74 -25.91
C VAL A 4 -19.92 -8.84 -26.42
N ILE A 5 -19.49 -7.88 -27.24
CA ILE A 5 -18.13 -7.79 -27.75
C ILE A 5 -17.40 -6.67 -27.00
N PHE A 6 -16.39 -7.03 -26.22
CA PHE A 6 -15.50 -6.06 -25.56
C PHE A 6 -14.32 -5.79 -26.47
N THR A 7 -14.17 -4.57 -26.93
CA THR A 7 -12.99 -4.05 -27.61
C THR A 7 -12.17 -3.23 -26.63
N PHE A 8 -10.88 -3.05 -26.89
CA PHE A 8 -9.98 -2.39 -25.96
C PHE A 8 -9.31 -1.17 -26.64
N GLU A 9 -9.25 -0.06 -25.91
CA GLU A 9 -8.61 1.17 -26.39
C GLU A 9 -7.15 0.98 -26.78
N ASN A 10 -6.42 0.09 -26.09
CA ASN A 10 -5.02 -0.25 -26.37
C ASN A 10 -4.82 -1.21 -27.55
N GLY A 11 -5.89 -1.57 -28.27
CA GLY A 11 -5.83 -2.46 -29.44
C GLY A 11 -5.65 -3.94 -29.12
N ALA A 12 -5.84 -4.37 -27.88
CA ALA A 12 -5.83 -5.80 -27.53
C ALA A 12 -6.94 -6.55 -28.25
N THR A 13 -6.78 -7.87 -28.40
CA THR A 13 -7.73 -8.75 -29.08
C THR A 13 -9.12 -8.65 -28.43
N PRO A 14 -10.18 -8.38 -29.20
CA PRO A 14 -11.55 -8.32 -28.67
C PRO A 14 -11.96 -9.61 -27.98
N VAL A 15 -12.74 -9.49 -26.91
CA VAL A 15 -13.31 -10.61 -26.17
C VAL A 15 -14.80 -10.67 -26.42
N THR A 16 -15.33 -11.82 -26.84
CA THR A 16 -16.76 -12.05 -27.05
C THR A 16 -17.33 -12.84 -25.87
N ALA A 17 -18.40 -12.33 -25.29
CA ALA A 17 -19.12 -12.95 -24.18
C ALA A 17 -20.62 -13.06 -24.50
N THR A 18 -21.32 -13.81 -23.67
CA THR A 18 -22.78 -13.96 -23.76
C THR A 18 -23.42 -13.49 -22.47
N ALA A 19 -24.37 -12.58 -22.55
CA ALA A 19 -25.11 -12.06 -21.42
C ALA A 19 -26.54 -12.60 -21.37
N ALA A 20 -27.04 -12.84 -20.17
CA ALA A 20 -28.46 -13.07 -19.95
C ALA A 20 -29.24 -11.74 -20.06
N PRO A 21 -30.54 -11.75 -20.46
CA PRO A 21 -31.35 -10.55 -20.44
C PRO A 21 -31.38 -9.90 -19.06
N GLY A 22 -31.02 -8.61 -18.97
CA GLY A 22 -30.99 -7.85 -17.71
C GLY A 22 -29.71 -8.00 -16.90
N GLU A 23 -28.76 -8.81 -17.32
CA GLU A 23 -27.40 -8.85 -16.77
C GLU A 23 -26.66 -7.55 -17.09
N THR A 24 -25.86 -7.05 -16.15
CA THR A 24 -25.11 -5.81 -16.38
C THR A 24 -23.87 -6.05 -17.24
N LEU A 25 -23.42 -5.02 -17.96
CA LEU A 25 -22.16 -5.08 -18.70
C LEU A 25 -20.96 -5.43 -17.79
N LEU A 26 -20.98 -4.99 -16.52
CA LEU A 26 -19.93 -5.30 -15.56
C LEU A 26 -19.92 -6.78 -15.17
N GLU A 27 -21.09 -7.37 -14.94
CA GLU A 27 -21.20 -8.82 -14.63
C GLU A 27 -20.74 -9.65 -15.83
N THR A 28 -21.21 -9.31 -17.04
CA THR A 28 -20.78 -9.98 -18.27
C THR A 28 -19.28 -9.85 -18.52
N ALA A 29 -18.69 -8.67 -18.27
CA ALA A 29 -17.24 -8.45 -18.38
C ALA A 29 -16.47 -9.32 -17.39
N ARG A 30 -16.93 -9.40 -16.15
CA ARG A 30 -16.32 -10.25 -15.11
C ARG A 30 -16.39 -11.74 -15.47
N ALA A 31 -17.54 -12.22 -15.95
CA ALA A 31 -17.70 -13.60 -16.41
C ALA A 31 -16.76 -13.93 -17.58
N ALA A 32 -16.49 -12.97 -18.46
CA ALA A 32 -15.59 -13.08 -19.59
C ALA A 32 -14.11 -12.77 -19.27
N ASN A 33 -13.79 -12.54 -18.00
CA ASN A 33 -12.45 -12.15 -17.53
C ASN A 33 -11.94 -10.83 -18.14
N VAL A 34 -12.86 -9.92 -18.47
CA VAL A 34 -12.55 -8.56 -18.97
C VAL A 34 -12.46 -7.59 -17.79
N ALA A 35 -11.31 -6.95 -17.63
CA ALA A 35 -11.08 -5.98 -16.58
C ALA A 35 -11.77 -4.64 -16.88
N ILE A 36 -12.64 -4.18 -15.97
CA ILE A 36 -13.24 -2.84 -15.97
C ILE A 36 -12.94 -2.21 -14.60
N ASP A 37 -12.57 -0.93 -14.58
CA ASP A 37 -12.29 -0.20 -13.33
C ASP A 37 -13.58 0.00 -12.51
N ALA A 38 -13.81 -0.88 -11.54
CA ALA A 38 -15.05 -0.88 -10.74
C ALA A 38 -14.73 -0.99 -9.23
N PRO A 39 -14.00 -0.03 -8.64
CA PRO A 39 -13.53 -0.10 -7.26
C PRO A 39 -14.65 -0.21 -6.21
N CYS A 40 -15.85 0.30 -6.49
CA CYS A 40 -17.03 0.10 -5.64
C CYS A 40 -17.73 -1.25 -5.85
N SER A 41 -17.09 -2.21 -6.51
CA SER A 41 -17.65 -3.55 -6.83
C SER A 41 -18.98 -3.54 -7.59
N GLY A 42 -19.34 -2.42 -8.20
CA GLY A 42 -20.58 -2.27 -8.98
C GLY A 42 -21.75 -1.65 -8.22
N ASN A 43 -21.52 -1.08 -7.04
CA ASN A 43 -22.57 -0.40 -6.25
C ASN A 43 -23.05 0.94 -6.86
N GLY A 44 -22.42 1.41 -7.94
CA GLY A 44 -22.81 2.64 -8.64
C GLY A 44 -22.31 3.94 -7.98
N SER A 45 -21.57 3.85 -6.87
CA SER A 45 -21.18 5.03 -6.07
C SER A 45 -19.97 5.79 -6.59
N CYS A 46 -19.05 5.14 -7.35
CA CYS A 46 -17.76 5.75 -7.70
C CYS A 46 -17.66 6.34 -9.12
N GLY A 47 -18.58 6.01 -10.03
CA GLY A 47 -18.59 6.49 -11.42
C GLY A 47 -17.41 6.04 -12.30
N LYS A 48 -16.54 5.11 -11.84
CA LYS A 48 -15.29 4.76 -12.53
C LYS A 48 -15.44 3.65 -13.58
N CYS A 49 -16.48 2.82 -13.51
CA CYS A 49 -16.67 1.69 -14.41
C CYS A 49 -17.20 2.10 -15.81
N ARG A 50 -16.57 3.14 -16.35
CA ARG A 50 -16.96 3.76 -17.64
C ARG A 50 -16.53 2.87 -18.80
N VAL A 51 -17.48 2.61 -19.71
CA VAL A 51 -17.24 1.96 -21.00
C VAL A 51 -17.93 2.78 -22.08
N LYS A 52 -17.45 2.70 -23.32
CA LYS A 52 -18.10 3.41 -24.43
C LYS A 52 -18.88 2.41 -25.29
N LEU A 53 -20.18 2.60 -25.37
CA LEU A 53 -21.06 1.85 -26.26
C LEU A 53 -20.77 2.27 -27.71
N LEU A 54 -20.32 1.33 -28.52
CA LEU A 54 -20.03 1.54 -29.94
C LEU A 54 -21.21 1.12 -30.81
N GLU A 55 -21.85 -0.03 -30.49
CA GLU A 55 -22.97 -0.58 -31.22
C GLU A 55 -23.98 -1.23 -30.26
N GLY A 56 -25.24 -1.26 -30.66
CA GLY A 56 -26.34 -1.85 -29.89
C GLY A 56 -26.95 -0.91 -28.85
N THR A 57 -27.76 -1.47 -27.94
CA THR A 57 -28.47 -0.72 -26.88
C THR A 57 -28.37 -1.43 -25.54
N VAL A 58 -28.29 -0.66 -24.47
CA VAL A 58 -28.36 -1.12 -23.09
C VAL A 58 -29.45 -0.38 -22.35
N GLU A 59 -30.10 -1.02 -21.39
CA GLU A 59 -31.08 -0.41 -20.50
C GLU A 59 -30.35 0.09 -19.23
N GLY A 60 -30.72 1.27 -18.77
CA GLY A 60 -30.19 1.87 -17.53
C GLY A 60 -30.46 3.36 -17.50
N LEU A 61 -30.57 3.89 -16.29
CA LEU A 61 -30.71 5.33 -16.09
C LEU A 61 -29.34 6.01 -16.21
N GLN A 62 -29.31 7.19 -16.78
CA GLN A 62 -28.15 8.07 -16.69
C GLN A 62 -27.92 8.42 -15.22
N THR A 63 -26.69 8.27 -14.79
CA THR A 63 -26.29 8.57 -13.41
C THR A 63 -25.65 9.95 -13.34
N SER A 64 -25.59 10.55 -12.16
CA SER A 64 -24.91 11.83 -11.92
C SER A 64 -23.40 11.81 -12.25
N HIS A 65 -22.81 10.61 -12.40
CA HIS A 65 -21.39 10.42 -12.75
C HIS A 65 -21.09 10.51 -14.26
N ILE A 66 -22.12 10.62 -15.12
CA ILE A 66 -21.96 10.76 -16.56
C ILE A 66 -22.73 12.01 -17.01
N THR A 67 -22.01 12.96 -17.59
CA THR A 67 -22.59 14.18 -18.13
C THR A 67 -23.50 13.90 -19.33
N ASP A 68 -24.39 14.81 -19.67
CA ASP A 68 -25.26 14.68 -20.85
C ASP A 68 -24.44 14.55 -22.15
N GLU A 69 -23.31 15.25 -22.23
CA GLU A 69 -22.38 15.20 -23.37
C GLU A 69 -21.75 13.83 -23.51
N ASP A 70 -21.21 13.28 -22.39
CA ASP A 70 -20.61 11.95 -22.35
C ASP A 70 -21.66 10.87 -22.67
N TYR A 71 -22.88 11.00 -22.12
CA TYR A 71 -23.94 10.05 -22.37
C TYR A 71 -24.33 10.03 -23.86
N ALA A 72 -24.42 11.21 -24.47
CA ALA A 72 -24.66 11.36 -25.91
C ALA A 72 -23.50 10.81 -26.76
N ALA A 73 -22.26 10.93 -26.27
CA ALA A 73 -21.07 10.37 -26.91
C ALA A 73 -20.93 8.83 -26.75
N GLY A 74 -21.89 8.18 -26.10
CA GLY A 74 -21.95 6.72 -25.92
C GLY A 74 -21.34 6.21 -24.61
N TRP A 75 -20.84 7.06 -23.72
CA TRP A 75 -20.32 6.62 -22.42
C TRP A 75 -21.43 6.10 -21.50
N ARG A 76 -21.13 4.99 -20.83
CA ARG A 76 -22.04 4.33 -19.88
C ARG A 76 -21.27 3.86 -18.65
N LEU A 77 -21.96 3.74 -17.51
CA LEU A 77 -21.42 2.96 -16.37
C LEU A 77 -21.79 1.50 -16.57
N SER A 78 -20.80 0.64 -16.67
CA SER A 78 -21.02 -0.80 -16.91
C SER A 78 -21.85 -1.47 -15.82
N CYS A 79 -21.73 -1.02 -14.57
CA CYS A 79 -22.52 -1.54 -13.45
C CYS A 79 -24.00 -1.12 -13.49
N ALA A 80 -24.33 -0.01 -14.13
CA ALA A 80 -25.69 0.52 -14.25
C ALA A 80 -26.35 0.20 -15.59
N SER A 81 -25.62 -0.42 -16.53
CA SER A 81 -26.09 -0.70 -17.90
C SER A 81 -26.40 -2.17 -18.06
N LYS A 82 -27.70 -2.51 -18.20
CA LYS A 82 -28.20 -3.86 -18.42
C LYS A 82 -28.23 -4.17 -19.90
N VAL A 83 -27.76 -5.36 -20.25
CA VAL A 83 -27.73 -5.81 -21.65
C VAL A 83 -29.15 -6.16 -22.12
N SER A 84 -29.60 -5.47 -23.19
CA SER A 84 -30.92 -5.66 -23.78
C SER A 84 -30.91 -5.98 -25.29
N SER A 85 -29.72 -5.94 -25.90
CA SER A 85 -29.48 -6.32 -27.30
C SER A 85 -28.04 -6.86 -27.44
N ASP A 86 -27.70 -7.36 -28.63
CA ASP A 86 -26.28 -7.54 -28.96
C ASP A 86 -25.57 -6.20 -28.96
N VAL A 87 -24.40 -6.12 -28.29
CA VAL A 87 -23.67 -4.86 -28.08
C VAL A 87 -22.18 -5.02 -28.33
N THR A 88 -21.57 -3.94 -28.83
CA THR A 88 -20.12 -3.76 -28.88
C THR A 88 -19.75 -2.60 -27.98
N VAL A 89 -18.86 -2.82 -27.02
CA VAL A 89 -18.39 -1.82 -26.06
C VAL A 89 -16.88 -1.71 -26.08
N MET A 90 -16.38 -0.48 -25.99
CA MET A 90 -14.94 -0.22 -25.83
C MET A 90 -14.63 -0.03 -24.36
N VAL A 91 -13.65 -0.78 -23.88
CA VAL A 91 -13.09 -0.69 -22.54
C VAL A 91 -11.85 0.20 -22.59
N PRO A 92 -11.77 1.26 -21.76
CA PRO A 92 -10.60 2.12 -21.66
C PRO A 92 -9.32 1.36 -21.26
N ASP A 93 -8.16 1.88 -21.63
CA ASP A 93 -6.86 1.30 -21.22
C ASP A 93 -6.53 1.63 -19.76
N ILE A 94 -7.03 0.82 -18.85
CA ILE A 94 -6.85 0.95 -17.41
C ILE A 94 -5.43 0.58 -16.99
N ALA A 95 -4.84 -0.44 -17.62
CA ALA A 95 -3.52 -0.94 -17.24
C ALA A 95 -2.44 0.13 -17.47
N SER A 96 -2.45 0.79 -18.62
CA SER A 96 -1.55 1.92 -18.90
C SER A 96 -1.74 3.10 -17.93
N ALA A 97 -2.97 3.38 -17.51
CA ALA A 97 -3.25 4.43 -16.53
C ALA A 97 -2.65 4.10 -15.15
N TYR A 98 -2.63 2.84 -14.73
CA TYR A 98 -1.96 2.42 -13.48
C TYR A 98 -0.44 2.37 -13.63
N GLN A 99 0.08 1.90 -14.76
CA GLN A 99 1.52 1.90 -15.05
C GLN A 99 2.11 3.31 -15.18
N SER A 100 1.37 4.26 -15.77
CA SER A 100 1.81 5.66 -15.89
C SER A 100 1.94 6.38 -14.52
N ARG A 101 1.39 5.82 -13.46
CA ARG A 101 1.52 6.32 -12.07
C ARG A 101 2.76 5.76 -11.37
N MET A 102 3.53 4.89 -12.03
CA MET A 102 4.76 4.36 -11.46
C MET A 102 5.82 5.47 -11.37
N LYS A 103 6.42 5.61 -10.19
CA LYS A 103 7.48 6.59 -9.93
C LYS A 103 8.70 5.86 -9.38
N THR A 104 9.88 6.22 -9.88
CA THR A 104 11.17 5.87 -9.27
C THR A 104 11.70 7.09 -8.56
N ALA A 105 12.20 6.92 -7.33
CA ALA A 105 12.76 7.99 -6.54
C ALA A 105 14.15 8.38 -7.08
N ASP A 106 14.46 9.68 -7.00
CA ASP A 106 15.82 10.16 -7.22
C ASP A 106 16.62 9.99 -5.93
N LEU A 107 17.51 9.00 -5.92
CA LEU A 107 18.37 8.73 -4.77
C LEU A 107 19.58 9.68 -4.67
N SER A 108 19.77 10.57 -5.64
CA SER A 108 20.91 11.51 -5.65
C SER A 108 20.78 12.61 -4.60
N THR A 109 19.58 12.92 -4.13
CA THR A 109 19.33 13.93 -3.08
C THR A 109 19.83 13.51 -1.70
N GLY A 110 20.04 12.23 -1.47
CA GLY A 110 20.47 11.66 -0.19
C GLY A 110 19.39 11.59 0.89
N GLU A 111 18.31 12.33 0.80
CA GLU A 111 17.23 12.34 1.82
C GLU A 111 16.55 10.98 1.95
N GLU A 112 16.21 10.37 0.83
CA GLU A 112 15.59 9.03 0.80
C GLU A 112 16.51 7.94 1.34
N VAL A 113 17.83 8.09 1.12
CA VAL A 113 18.84 7.14 1.63
C VAL A 113 19.05 7.32 3.13
N ALA A 114 19.04 8.56 3.62
CA ALA A 114 19.26 8.87 5.03
C ALA A 114 18.25 8.18 5.96
N ILE A 115 16.99 8.06 5.54
CA ILE A 115 15.94 7.39 6.31
C ILE A 115 16.30 5.92 6.58
N PHE A 116 16.75 5.19 5.56
CA PHE A 116 17.13 3.78 5.71
C PHE A 116 18.44 3.59 6.47
N THR A 117 19.40 4.50 6.30
CA THR A 117 20.66 4.49 7.06
C THR A 117 20.40 4.73 8.54
N GLN A 118 19.57 5.73 8.88
CA GLN A 118 19.20 6.01 10.27
C GLN A 118 18.47 4.84 10.91
N LEU A 119 17.53 4.22 10.18
CA LEU A 119 16.82 3.03 10.64
C LEU A 119 17.79 1.89 10.99
N GLU A 120 18.77 1.62 10.12
CA GLU A 120 19.77 0.58 10.34
C GLU A 120 20.59 0.86 11.61
N GLU A 121 21.03 2.11 11.79
CA GLU A 121 21.74 2.55 13.00
C GLU A 121 20.88 2.39 14.26
N ASP A 122 19.61 2.79 14.19
CA ASP A 122 18.68 2.70 15.31
C ASP A 122 18.38 1.26 15.71
N LEU A 123 18.17 0.36 14.74
CA LEU A 123 17.93 -1.06 15.02
C LEU A 123 19.18 -1.77 15.54
N LYS A 124 20.36 -1.43 15.02
CA LYS A 124 21.64 -1.93 15.58
C LYS A 124 21.84 -1.48 17.03
N ALA A 125 21.51 -0.23 17.34
CA ALA A 125 21.58 0.28 18.71
C ALA A 125 20.60 -0.46 19.64
N ALA A 126 19.48 -0.97 19.13
CA ALA A 126 18.51 -1.78 19.85
C ALA A 126 18.87 -3.29 19.88
N GLY A 127 20.05 -3.67 19.37
CA GLY A 127 20.57 -5.04 19.42
C GLY A 127 20.15 -5.93 18.26
N VAL A 128 19.57 -5.39 17.18
CA VAL A 128 19.26 -6.16 15.96
C VAL A 128 20.52 -6.22 15.09
N ASP A 129 21.07 -7.42 14.88
CA ASP A 129 22.22 -7.63 13.99
C ASP A 129 21.79 -7.57 12.52
N PHE A 130 22.56 -6.83 11.69
CA PHE A 130 22.34 -6.71 10.25
C PHE A 130 23.26 -7.66 9.48
N SER A 131 23.19 -8.95 9.79
CA SER A 131 23.83 -10.03 9.04
C SER A 131 22.79 -10.94 8.40
N ASN A 132 23.20 -11.59 7.33
CA ASN A 132 22.40 -12.59 6.63
C ASN A 132 23.31 -13.72 6.10
N ASP A 133 22.70 -14.81 5.63
CA ASP A 133 23.39 -16.01 5.19
C ASP A 133 23.83 -15.99 3.72
N PHE A 134 23.59 -14.88 3.00
CA PHE A 134 23.93 -14.79 1.59
C PHE A 134 25.43 -14.58 1.38
N VAL A 135 26.02 -15.47 0.60
CA VAL A 135 27.46 -15.49 0.27
C VAL A 135 27.62 -15.57 -1.25
N GLU A 136 28.55 -14.81 -1.78
CA GLU A 136 29.03 -14.96 -3.16
C GLU A 136 30.54 -15.25 -3.12
N THR A 137 30.95 -16.26 -3.90
CA THR A 137 32.36 -16.60 -4.06
C THR A 137 32.72 -16.72 -5.53
N GLU A 138 33.90 -16.25 -5.86
CA GLU A 138 34.48 -16.41 -7.21
C GLU A 138 35.39 -17.65 -7.22
N VAL A 139 35.21 -18.48 -8.22
CA VAL A 139 36.01 -19.68 -8.42
C VAL A 139 36.44 -19.82 -9.88
N ALA A 140 37.71 -20.26 -10.05
CA ALA A 140 38.24 -20.64 -11.34
C ALA A 140 38.49 -22.15 -11.38
N MET A 141 38.16 -22.78 -12.49
CA MET A 141 38.29 -24.22 -12.69
C MET A 141 39.05 -24.49 -14.00
N GLU A 142 39.71 -25.63 -14.04
CA GLU A 142 40.32 -26.10 -15.32
C GLU A 142 39.22 -26.55 -16.28
N GLU A 143 39.42 -26.29 -17.56
CA GLU A 143 38.54 -26.75 -18.62
C GLU A 143 38.59 -28.29 -18.70
N PRO A 144 37.42 -28.96 -18.94
CA PRO A 144 37.41 -30.42 -19.14
C PRO A 144 38.21 -30.81 -20.40
N THR A 145 38.90 -31.94 -20.31
CA THR A 145 39.69 -32.53 -21.40
C THR A 145 39.22 -33.96 -21.67
N LEU A 146 39.76 -34.61 -22.70
CA LEU A 146 39.46 -36.03 -22.94
C LEU A 146 40.00 -36.95 -21.85
N GLU A 147 40.94 -36.45 -21.05
CA GLU A 147 41.54 -37.18 -19.91
C GLU A 147 40.87 -36.83 -18.57
N ASP A 148 40.28 -35.63 -18.48
CA ASP A 148 39.50 -35.18 -17.33
C ASP A 148 38.03 -34.97 -17.75
N THR A 149 37.23 -36.01 -17.59
CA THR A 149 35.81 -36.07 -18.00
C THR A 149 34.85 -35.82 -16.82
N MET A 150 35.29 -35.14 -15.76
CA MET A 150 34.42 -34.78 -14.63
C MET A 150 33.29 -33.89 -15.08
N PRO A 151 32.01 -34.21 -14.74
CA PRO A 151 30.87 -33.35 -15.08
C PRO A 151 30.99 -31.94 -14.48
N ASP A 152 30.33 -30.96 -15.14
CA ASP A 152 30.34 -29.56 -14.72
C ASP A 152 29.84 -29.37 -13.28
N THR A 153 28.83 -30.13 -12.87
CA THR A 153 28.22 -30.05 -11.54
C THR A 153 29.18 -30.50 -10.44
N GLU A 154 29.83 -31.65 -10.64
CA GLU A 154 30.82 -32.21 -9.66
C GLU A 154 32.07 -31.34 -9.61
N ARG A 155 32.53 -30.85 -10.75
CA ARG A 155 33.68 -29.92 -10.85
C ARG A 155 33.41 -28.64 -10.08
N LEU A 156 32.25 -28.00 -10.28
CA LEU A 156 31.87 -26.80 -9.56
C LEU A 156 31.67 -27.07 -8.05
N THR A 157 30.99 -28.17 -7.71
CA THR A 157 30.74 -28.55 -6.30
C THR A 157 32.03 -28.71 -5.54
N MET A 158 32.99 -29.46 -6.09
CA MET A 158 34.29 -29.72 -5.44
C MET A 158 35.06 -28.41 -5.18
N VAL A 159 35.06 -27.49 -6.15
CA VAL A 159 35.79 -26.21 -6.00
C VAL A 159 35.09 -25.30 -5.01
N LEU A 160 33.74 -25.28 -4.99
CA LEU A 160 32.98 -24.50 -4.03
C LEU A 160 33.12 -25.03 -2.59
N GLU A 161 33.09 -26.33 -2.38
CA GLU A 161 33.34 -26.95 -1.05
C GLU A 161 34.70 -26.55 -0.48
N ALA A 162 35.71 -26.58 -1.35
CA ALA A 162 37.07 -26.16 -0.96
C ALA A 162 37.19 -24.66 -0.70
N ALA A 163 36.56 -23.82 -1.54
CA ALA A 163 36.64 -22.37 -1.43
C ALA A 163 35.87 -21.81 -0.22
N LEU A 164 34.72 -22.41 0.10
CA LEU A 164 33.83 -21.96 1.20
C LEU A 164 34.13 -22.70 2.53
N GLY A 165 34.87 -23.81 2.48
CA GLY A 165 35.08 -24.65 3.65
C GLY A 165 33.81 -25.27 4.20
N CYS A 166 32.81 -25.50 3.33
CA CYS A 166 31.52 -26.06 3.69
C CYS A 166 31.48 -27.57 3.51
N ASP A 167 30.60 -28.26 4.27
CA ASP A 167 30.48 -29.71 4.24
C ASP A 167 29.81 -30.23 2.98
N LYS A 168 28.95 -29.39 2.38
CA LYS A 168 28.12 -29.77 1.23
C LYS A 168 27.69 -28.58 0.40
N VAL A 169 27.74 -28.73 -0.93
CA VAL A 169 27.12 -27.82 -1.90
C VAL A 169 25.88 -28.48 -2.50
N ARG A 170 24.83 -27.69 -2.62
CA ARG A 170 23.61 -28.05 -3.34
C ARG A 170 23.40 -27.05 -4.46
N LEU A 171 23.33 -27.53 -5.69
CA LEU A 171 23.00 -26.69 -6.84
C LEU A 171 21.48 -26.69 -7.06
N SER A 172 20.90 -25.52 -7.22
CA SER A 172 19.49 -25.42 -7.57
C SER A 172 19.25 -25.80 -9.04
N TYR A 173 18.04 -26.22 -9.39
CA TYR A 173 17.69 -26.54 -10.77
C TYR A 173 17.93 -25.36 -11.75
N PRO A 174 17.51 -24.11 -11.45
CA PRO A 174 17.83 -22.95 -12.30
C PRO A 174 19.34 -22.74 -12.49
N THR A 175 20.14 -22.97 -11.46
CA THR A 175 21.61 -22.90 -11.53
C THR A 175 22.16 -23.94 -12.50
N VAL A 176 21.76 -25.20 -12.33
CA VAL A 176 22.20 -26.31 -13.20
C VAL A 176 21.78 -26.08 -14.65
N HIS A 177 20.57 -25.57 -14.88
CA HIS A 177 20.03 -25.33 -16.20
C HIS A 177 20.90 -24.38 -17.06
N LYS A 178 21.52 -23.38 -16.44
CA LYS A 178 22.40 -22.42 -17.14
C LYS A 178 23.91 -22.73 -17.03
N LEU A 179 24.29 -23.66 -16.16
CA LEU A 179 25.68 -23.89 -15.76
C LEU A 179 26.61 -24.13 -16.93
N ALA A 180 26.31 -25.09 -17.80
CA ALA A 180 27.19 -25.48 -18.91
C ALA A 180 27.49 -24.31 -19.86
N ARG A 181 26.50 -23.46 -20.13
CA ARG A 181 26.66 -22.27 -20.96
C ARG A 181 27.55 -21.24 -20.25
N VAL A 182 27.24 -20.92 -18.99
CA VAL A 182 27.96 -19.91 -18.23
C VAL A 182 29.43 -20.29 -18.06
N LEU A 183 29.74 -21.55 -17.75
CA LEU A 183 31.13 -22.01 -17.63
C LEU A 183 31.94 -21.79 -18.89
N ARG A 184 31.39 -22.13 -20.06
CA ARG A 184 32.10 -22.01 -21.35
C ARG A 184 32.22 -20.55 -21.79
N GLU A 185 31.20 -19.74 -21.59
CA GLU A 185 31.22 -18.31 -21.90
C GLU A 185 32.18 -17.51 -21.00
N SER A 186 32.38 -17.97 -19.75
CA SER A 186 33.29 -17.33 -18.78
C SER A 186 34.73 -17.87 -18.80
N GLY A 187 35.03 -18.87 -19.62
CA GLY A 187 36.31 -19.55 -19.56
C GLY A 187 36.55 -20.26 -18.21
N PHE A 188 35.47 -20.84 -17.65
CA PHE A 188 35.48 -21.55 -16.37
C PHE A 188 35.86 -20.67 -15.13
N HIS A 189 35.72 -19.34 -15.27
CA HIS A 189 35.85 -18.40 -14.16
C HIS A 189 34.49 -17.80 -13.83
N VAL A 190 33.88 -18.25 -12.73
CA VAL A 190 32.50 -17.94 -12.36
C VAL A 190 32.39 -17.39 -10.94
N ALA A 191 31.40 -16.53 -10.73
CA ALA A 191 30.89 -16.13 -9.43
C ALA A 191 29.62 -16.92 -9.13
N VAL A 192 29.55 -17.52 -7.94
CA VAL A 192 28.41 -18.31 -7.48
C VAL A 192 27.87 -17.70 -6.19
N ALA A 193 26.58 -17.35 -6.23
CA ALA A 193 25.86 -16.77 -5.11
C ALA A 193 24.82 -17.75 -4.55
N GLY A 194 24.61 -17.69 -3.24
CA GLY A 194 23.65 -18.55 -2.54
C GLY A 194 23.63 -18.29 -1.05
N THR A 195 23.03 -19.21 -0.29
CA THR A 195 22.98 -19.16 1.18
C THR A 195 23.91 -20.22 1.77
N LEU A 196 24.63 -19.86 2.83
CA LEU A 196 25.46 -20.77 3.60
C LEU A 196 24.92 -20.90 5.02
N GLN A 197 24.34 -22.07 5.33
CA GLN A 197 23.76 -22.36 6.65
C GLN A 197 24.16 -23.77 7.08
N ASP A 198 24.55 -23.96 8.33
CA ASP A 198 24.89 -25.26 8.95
C ASP A 198 25.86 -26.10 8.11
N GLY A 199 26.88 -25.46 7.53
CA GLY A 199 27.86 -26.12 6.67
C GLY A 199 27.35 -26.51 5.27
N VAL A 200 26.11 -26.14 4.90
CA VAL A 200 25.55 -26.40 3.58
C VAL A 200 25.46 -25.09 2.77
N PHE A 201 26.11 -25.08 1.61
CA PHE A 201 25.96 -23.99 0.65
C PHE A 201 24.90 -24.33 -0.39
N GLN A 202 23.80 -23.58 -0.39
CA GLN A 202 22.75 -23.68 -1.41
C GLN A 202 23.03 -22.67 -2.52
N ALA A 203 23.65 -23.11 -3.61
CA ALA A 203 23.92 -22.26 -4.76
C ALA A 203 22.63 -21.94 -5.52
N MET A 204 22.32 -20.66 -5.67
CA MET A 204 21.09 -20.13 -6.27
C MET A 204 21.36 -19.46 -7.61
N ASP A 205 22.57 -18.91 -7.82
CA ASP A 205 22.95 -18.21 -9.03
C ASP A 205 24.41 -18.53 -9.42
N VAL A 206 24.66 -18.67 -10.72
CA VAL A 206 26.00 -18.81 -11.31
C VAL A 206 26.12 -17.87 -12.49
N ARG A 207 27.26 -17.15 -12.60
CA ARG A 207 27.49 -16.18 -13.65
C ARG A 207 28.98 -15.99 -13.97
N ASN A 208 29.24 -15.26 -15.05
CA ASN A 208 30.58 -14.87 -15.42
C ASN A 208 31.17 -13.93 -14.35
N ALA A 209 32.31 -14.31 -13.75
CA ALA A 209 32.99 -13.50 -12.73
C ALA A 209 33.48 -12.14 -13.27
N ASN A 210 33.71 -12.02 -14.60
CA ASN A 210 34.15 -10.77 -15.21
C ASN A 210 33.02 -9.72 -15.36
N GLU A 211 31.77 -10.08 -15.03
CA GLU A 211 30.59 -9.21 -15.10
C GLU A 211 29.98 -9.03 -13.69
N PRO A 212 30.68 -8.31 -12.79
CA PRO A 212 30.25 -8.19 -11.40
C PRO A 212 28.94 -7.39 -11.26
N GLN A 213 27.99 -7.95 -10.51
CA GLN A 213 26.75 -7.30 -10.09
C GLN A 213 26.48 -7.64 -8.62
N PRO A 214 25.90 -6.74 -7.81
CA PRO A 214 25.61 -7.03 -6.41
C PRO A 214 24.57 -8.15 -6.27
N MET A 215 24.66 -8.92 -5.20
CA MET A 215 23.53 -9.72 -4.70
C MET A 215 22.48 -8.77 -4.14
N CYS A 216 21.23 -8.92 -4.55
CA CYS A 216 20.20 -7.98 -4.20
C CYS A 216 19.11 -8.58 -3.31
N GLY A 217 18.65 -7.76 -2.35
CA GLY A 217 17.38 -7.90 -1.67
C GLY A 217 16.33 -6.99 -2.30
N LEU A 218 15.08 -7.43 -2.30
CA LEU A 218 13.93 -6.64 -2.72
C LEU A 218 12.96 -6.56 -1.55
N ALA A 219 12.78 -5.36 -1.00
CA ALA A 219 11.80 -5.08 0.03
C ALA A 219 10.56 -4.44 -0.60
N ILE A 220 9.39 -4.90 -0.20
CA ILE A 220 8.11 -4.52 -0.79
C ILE A 220 7.11 -4.24 0.32
N ASP A 221 6.42 -3.11 0.19
CA ASP A 221 5.21 -2.78 0.94
C ASP A 221 4.02 -2.88 -0.03
N ILE A 222 3.12 -3.85 0.20
CA ILE A 222 1.90 -4.02 -0.60
C ILE A 222 0.72 -3.42 0.16
N GLY A 223 0.56 -2.10 0.02
CA GLY A 223 -0.64 -1.43 0.51
C GLY A 223 -1.88 -1.72 -0.34
N THR A 224 -3.04 -1.47 0.22
CA THR A 224 -4.34 -1.62 -0.48
C THR A 224 -4.39 -0.72 -1.72
N THR A 225 -3.86 0.49 -1.65
CA THR A 225 -3.90 1.49 -2.74
C THR A 225 -2.57 1.62 -3.47
N THR A 226 -1.46 1.60 -2.76
CA THR A 226 -0.12 1.85 -3.29
C THR A 226 0.78 0.68 -2.96
N VAL A 227 1.64 0.32 -3.92
CA VAL A 227 2.74 -0.62 -3.71
C VAL A 227 4.04 0.16 -3.80
N SER A 228 4.91 0.00 -2.80
CA SER A 228 6.23 0.62 -2.74
C SER A 228 7.30 -0.46 -2.66
N ALA A 229 8.45 -0.26 -3.29
CA ALA A 229 9.53 -1.23 -3.24
C ALA A 229 10.90 -0.58 -3.31
N VAL A 230 11.90 -1.26 -2.72
CA VAL A 230 13.32 -0.90 -2.80
C VAL A 230 14.17 -2.11 -3.14
N ILE A 231 15.21 -1.88 -3.96
CA ILE A 231 16.28 -2.85 -4.19
C ILE A 231 17.49 -2.40 -3.36
N THR A 232 18.07 -3.34 -2.63
CA THR A 232 19.25 -3.13 -1.78
C THR A 232 20.33 -4.15 -2.07
N ASP A 233 21.57 -3.79 -1.86
CA ASP A 233 22.72 -4.71 -1.88
C ASP A 233 22.75 -5.51 -0.57
N LEU A 234 22.60 -6.84 -0.64
CA LEU A 234 22.56 -7.73 0.52
C LEU A 234 23.87 -7.74 1.33
N LYS A 235 24.99 -7.36 0.72
CA LYS A 235 26.30 -7.35 1.38
C LYS A 235 26.58 -6.06 2.13
N THR A 236 26.15 -4.92 1.57
CA THR A 236 26.51 -3.59 2.08
C THR A 236 25.35 -2.83 2.69
N GLY A 237 24.10 -3.31 2.52
CA GLY A 237 22.89 -2.59 2.90
C GLY A 237 22.55 -1.40 1.99
N LYS A 238 23.40 -1.10 1.01
CA LYS A 238 23.23 0.08 0.16
C LYS A 238 21.90 0.02 -0.62
N LEU A 239 21.13 1.10 -0.54
CA LEU A 239 19.94 1.30 -1.35
C LEU A 239 20.33 1.55 -2.81
N LEU A 240 19.87 0.70 -3.73
CA LEU A 240 20.20 0.78 -5.16
C LEU A 240 19.10 1.42 -6.00
N ALA A 241 17.84 1.16 -5.68
CA ALA A 241 16.69 1.78 -6.34
C ALA A 241 15.48 1.79 -5.40
N LYS A 242 14.61 2.80 -5.53
CA LYS A 242 13.32 2.91 -4.84
C LYS A 242 12.25 3.34 -5.82
N GLY A 243 11.05 2.81 -5.67
CA GLY A 243 9.92 3.21 -6.50
C GLY A 243 8.58 2.81 -5.92
N SER A 244 7.53 3.32 -6.51
CA SER A 244 6.16 3.02 -6.12
C SER A 244 5.22 3.03 -7.32
N GLY A 245 4.09 2.35 -7.18
CA GLY A 245 3.03 2.30 -8.18
C GLY A 245 1.66 2.08 -7.56
N GLY A 246 0.60 2.26 -8.34
CA GLY A 246 -0.75 1.92 -7.90
C GLY A 246 -0.94 0.42 -7.81
N ASN A 247 -1.65 -0.07 -6.79
CA ASN A 247 -2.03 -1.48 -6.70
C ASN A 247 -3.11 -1.81 -7.74
N GLY A 248 -2.79 -2.64 -8.73
CA GLY A 248 -3.70 -3.02 -9.82
C GLY A 248 -4.99 -3.71 -9.38
N GLN A 249 -5.04 -4.21 -8.14
CA GLN A 249 -6.25 -4.81 -7.57
C GLN A 249 -7.35 -3.80 -7.26
N ILE A 250 -7.05 -2.49 -7.19
CA ILE A 250 -8.03 -1.42 -6.90
C ILE A 250 -9.23 -1.49 -7.85
N ARG A 251 -9.02 -1.82 -9.12
CA ARG A 251 -10.09 -1.92 -10.11
C ARG A 251 -11.13 -3.01 -9.81
N TYR A 252 -10.78 -3.97 -8.97
CA TYR A 252 -11.66 -5.06 -8.52
C TYR A 252 -12.28 -4.81 -7.15
N GLY A 253 -11.71 -3.91 -6.35
CA GLY A 253 -12.19 -3.50 -5.05
C GLY A 253 -11.32 -2.38 -4.47
N ALA A 254 -11.93 -1.27 -4.02
CA ALA A 254 -11.22 -0.14 -3.42
C ALA A 254 -10.62 -0.50 -2.05
N ASP A 255 -11.27 -1.40 -1.33
CA ASP A 255 -10.90 -1.87 0.00
C ASP A 255 -10.71 -3.40 0.03
N VAL A 256 -10.23 -3.89 1.17
CA VAL A 256 -9.94 -5.31 1.38
C VAL A 256 -11.19 -6.19 1.29
N ILE A 257 -12.33 -5.74 1.82
CA ILE A 257 -13.58 -6.51 1.84
C ILE A 257 -14.11 -6.73 0.42
N ASN A 258 -14.13 -5.67 -0.40
CA ASN A 258 -14.55 -5.75 -1.79
C ASN A 258 -13.65 -6.70 -2.60
N ARG A 259 -12.34 -6.77 -2.31
CA ARG A 259 -11.42 -7.71 -2.97
C ARG A 259 -11.65 -9.15 -2.53
N ILE A 260 -11.94 -9.40 -1.26
CA ILE A 260 -12.30 -10.74 -0.77
C ILE A 260 -13.58 -11.21 -1.48
N VAL A 261 -14.61 -10.35 -1.57
CA VAL A 261 -15.85 -10.66 -2.29
C VAL A 261 -15.58 -10.95 -3.77
N GLU A 262 -14.70 -10.20 -4.42
CA GLU A 262 -14.31 -10.46 -5.82
C GLU A 262 -13.53 -11.76 -5.97
N GLN A 263 -12.66 -12.10 -5.00
CA GLN A 263 -11.93 -13.37 -5.00
C GLN A 263 -12.87 -14.58 -5.03
N GLY A 264 -13.98 -14.53 -4.28
CA GLY A 264 -14.99 -15.59 -4.23
C GLY A 264 -15.82 -15.77 -5.52
N ARG A 265 -15.68 -14.88 -6.52
CA ARG A 265 -16.35 -15.00 -7.81
C ARG A 265 -15.59 -15.95 -8.76
N PRO A 266 -16.25 -16.54 -9.77
CA PRO A 266 -15.56 -17.36 -10.76
C PRO A 266 -14.37 -16.63 -11.40
N GLY A 267 -13.17 -17.24 -11.34
CA GLY A 267 -11.91 -16.66 -11.82
C GLY A 267 -11.39 -15.47 -11.01
N GLY A 268 -11.95 -15.19 -9.82
CA GLY A 268 -11.56 -14.06 -8.99
C GLY A 268 -10.16 -14.20 -8.40
N VAL A 269 -9.77 -15.42 -8.00
CA VAL A 269 -8.42 -15.72 -7.50
C VAL A 269 -7.37 -15.36 -8.54
N GLU A 270 -7.50 -15.87 -9.76
CA GLU A 270 -6.55 -15.65 -10.85
C GLU A 270 -6.49 -14.19 -11.26
N ARG A 271 -7.64 -13.49 -11.31
CA ARG A 271 -7.69 -12.04 -11.63
C ARG A 271 -6.94 -11.21 -10.63
N LEU A 272 -7.18 -11.44 -9.34
CA LEU A 272 -6.56 -10.65 -8.26
C LEU A 272 -5.06 -10.98 -8.14
N GLN A 273 -4.67 -12.25 -8.26
CA GLN A 273 -3.26 -12.63 -8.26
C GLN A 273 -2.53 -12.06 -9.47
N LYS A 274 -3.11 -12.14 -10.67
CA LYS A 274 -2.54 -11.52 -11.87
C LYS A 274 -2.38 -10.02 -11.71
N ALA A 275 -3.38 -9.32 -11.17
CA ALA A 275 -3.34 -7.88 -10.98
C ALA A 275 -2.20 -7.45 -10.06
N ILE A 276 -1.93 -8.18 -8.98
CA ILE A 276 -0.84 -7.84 -8.07
C ILE A 276 0.51 -8.33 -8.60
N VAL A 277 0.66 -9.57 -9.04
CA VAL A 277 1.95 -10.13 -9.44
C VAL A 277 2.38 -9.61 -10.82
N GLU A 278 1.55 -9.84 -11.87
CA GLU A 278 1.97 -9.61 -13.25
C GLU A 278 1.82 -8.14 -13.68
N GLU A 279 0.81 -7.44 -13.17
CA GLU A 279 0.47 -6.10 -13.62
C GLU A 279 0.95 -4.98 -12.67
N THR A 280 1.36 -5.34 -11.43
CA THR A 280 1.88 -4.39 -10.44
C THR A 280 3.33 -4.67 -10.09
N LEU A 281 3.61 -5.82 -9.46
CA LEU A 281 4.94 -6.13 -8.93
C LEU A 281 5.98 -6.36 -10.03
N GLN A 282 5.65 -7.11 -11.08
CA GLN A 282 6.60 -7.36 -12.18
C GLN A 282 7.05 -6.09 -12.91
N PRO A 283 6.15 -5.17 -13.34
CA PRO A 283 6.57 -3.92 -13.96
C PRO A 283 7.40 -3.04 -13.02
N LEU A 284 7.01 -2.95 -11.72
CA LEU A 284 7.73 -2.17 -10.73
C LEU A 284 9.15 -2.74 -10.52
N THR A 285 9.28 -4.05 -10.33
CA THR A 285 10.59 -4.71 -10.14
C THR A 285 11.49 -4.52 -11.37
N LYS A 286 10.95 -4.67 -12.60
CA LYS A 286 11.70 -4.43 -13.82
C LYS A 286 12.21 -2.99 -13.94
N ALA A 287 11.37 -2.02 -13.57
CA ALA A 287 11.77 -0.60 -13.57
C ALA A 287 12.87 -0.32 -12.53
N LEU A 288 12.77 -0.94 -11.34
CA LEU A 288 13.79 -0.82 -10.29
C LEU A 288 15.11 -1.49 -10.72
N CYS A 289 15.07 -2.68 -11.31
CA CYS A 289 16.25 -3.36 -11.84
C CYS A 289 16.94 -2.52 -12.91
N ALA A 290 16.17 -1.92 -13.82
CA ALA A 290 16.72 -1.03 -14.86
C ALA A 290 17.38 0.22 -14.24
N SER A 291 16.77 0.82 -13.23
CA SER A 291 17.32 1.97 -12.50
C SER A 291 18.60 1.61 -11.73
N ALA A 292 18.61 0.46 -11.05
CA ALA A 292 19.77 -0.06 -10.31
C ALA A 292 20.86 -0.62 -11.23
N LYS A 293 20.56 -0.88 -12.51
CA LYS A 293 21.44 -1.56 -13.49
C LYS A 293 21.83 -2.95 -13.02
N VAL A 294 20.88 -3.72 -12.52
CA VAL A 294 21.03 -5.11 -12.07
C VAL A 294 20.05 -6.02 -12.79
N ASP A 295 20.45 -7.27 -12.99
CA ASP A 295 19.56 -8.30 -13.53
C ASP A 295 18.58 -8.79 -12.43
N ALA A 296 17.37 -9.14 -12.82
CA ALA A 296 16.38 -9.64 -11.87
C ALA A 296 16.81 -10.93 -11.16
N ASP A 297 17.59 -11.79 -11.84
CA ASP A 297 18.16 -13.01 -11.28
C ASP A 297 19.14 -12.75 -10.10
N ARG A 298 19.59 -11.49 -9.93
CA ARG A 298 20.42 -11.06 -8.79
C ARG A 298 19.61 -10.79 -7.52
N ILE A 299 18.29 -10.74 -7.59
CA ILE A 299 17.42 -10.63 -6.44
C ILE A 299 17.29 -12.03 -5.83
N LEU A 300 17.97 -12.25 -4.69
CA LEU A 300 18.03 -13.54 -4.01
C LEU A 300 17.13 -13.63 -2.77
N ARG A 301 16.64 -12.49 -2.28
CA ARG A 301 15.71 -12.39 -1.17
C ARG A 301 14.65 -11.33 -1.47
N CYS A 302 13.37 -11.69 -1.27
CA CYS A 302 12.23 -10.79 -1.42
C CYS A 302 11.49 -10.74 -0.09
N CYS A 303 11.35 -9.55 0.51
CA CYS A 303 10.64 -9.38 1.78
C CYS A 303 9.40 -8.52 1.54
N VAL A 304 8.25 -9.02 1.97
CA VAL A 304 6.94 -8.40 1.74
C VAL A 304 6.32 -8.04 3.09
N ALA A 305 6.04 -6.75 3.27
CA ALA A 305 5.17 -6.25 4.32
C ALA A 305 3.81 -5.92 3.70
N SER A 306 2.74 -6.44 4.25
CA SER A 306 1.38 -6.17 3.77
C SER A 306 0.33 -6.63 4.77
N ASN A 307 -0.89 -6.12 4.65
CA ASN A 307 -1.97 -6.60 5.50
C ASN A 307 -2.34 -8.06 5.20
N THR A 308 -3.04 -8.69 6.13
CA THR A 308 -3.40 -10.12 6.05
C THR A 308 -4.13 -10.48 4.76
N THR A 309 -5.08 -9.64 4.32
CA THR A 309 -5.81 -9.86 3.07
C THR A 309 -4.88 -9.82 1.87
N MET A 310 -3.98 -8.82 1.78
CA MET A 310 -3.05 -8.71 0.65
C MET A 310 -2.11 -9.91 0.56
N ASN A 311 -1.66 -10.46 1.70
CA ASN A 311 -0.87 -11.69 1.72
C ASN A 311 -1.64 -12.88 1.11
N HIS A 312 -2.93 -13.05 1.46
CA HIS A 312 -3.77 -14.11 0.90
C HIS A 312 -3.99 -13.93 -0.61
N LEU A 313 -4.28 -12.68 -1.05
CA LEU A 313 -4.48 -12.37 -2.47
C LEU A 313 -3.21 -12.52 -3.30
N LEU A 314 -2.04 -12.21 -2.73
CA LEU A 314 -0.73 -12.40 -3.38
C LEU A 314 -0.47 -13.88 -3.67
N LEU A 315 -0.77 -14.73 -2.70
CA LEU A 315 -0.57 -16.18 -2.81
C LEU A 315 -1.71 -16.91 -3.52
N GLY A 316 -2.82 -16.23 -3.82
CA GLY A 316 -4.03 -16.87 -4.35
C GLY A 316 -4.71 -17.81 -3.34
N VAL A 317 -4.48 -17.60 -2.03
CA VAL A 317 -5.11 -18.32 -0.93
C VAL A 317 -6.47 -17.71 -0.63
N ASP A 318 -7.46 -18.53 -0.27
CA ASP A 318 -8.80 -18.06 0.07
C ASP A 318 -8.76 -17.08 1.25
N ALA A 319 -9.24 -15.88 1.02
CA ALA A 319 -9.30 -14.80 2.00
C ALA A 319 -10.70 -14.63 2.63
N ASP A 320 -11.72 -15.41 2.24
CA ASP A 320 -13.07 -15.28 2.80
C ASP A 320 -13.11 -15.42 4.33
N PRO A 321 -12.34 -16.33 4.96
CA PRO A 321 -12.27 -16.43 6.41
C PRO A 321 -11.75 -15.18 7.13
N VAL A 322 -11.02 -14.30 6.44
CA VAL A 322 -10.52 -13.03 7.03
C VAL A 322 -11.68 -12.11 7.43
N ARG A 323 -12.78 -12.10 6.65
CA ARG A 323 -13.95 -11.25 6.87
C ARG A 323 -15.13 -11.93 7.56
N MET A 324 -15.07 -13.26 7.71
CA MET A 324 -16.16 -14.05 8.30
C MET A 324 -15.85 -14.40 9.75
N GLU A 325 -16.81 -14.16 10.66
CA GLU A 325 -16.68 -14.59 12.03
C GLU A 325 -16.44 -16.12 12.11
N PRO A 326 -15.45 -16.60 12.85
CA PRO A 326 -14.65 -15.96 13.91
C PRO A 326 -13.38 -15.22 13.46
N TYR A 327 -13.26 -14.78 12.20
CA TYR A 327 -12.16 -14.00 11.67
C TYR A 327 -10.79 -14.71 11.76
N ILE A 328 -10.73 -15.97 11.36
CA ILE A 328 -9.50 -16.78 11.42
C ILE A 328 -8.99 -17.01 9.98
N PRO A 329 -7.92 -16.32 9.55
CA PRO A 329 -7.33 -16.50 8.24
C PRO A 329 -6.66 -17.86 8.09
N THR A 330 -6.29 -18.24 6.86
CA THR A 330 -5.64 -19.52 6.57
C THR A 330 -4.27 -19.63 7.21
N PHE A 331 -3.53 -18.49 7.32
CA PHE A 331 -2.21 -18.43 7.94
C PHE A 331 -1.95 -17.03 8.53
N PHE A 332 -1.19 -16.98 9.59
CA PHE A 332 -0.53 -15.76 10.08
C PHE A 332 0.93 -15.71 9.64
N HIS A 333 1.54 -16.86 9.46
CA HIS A 333 2.92 -17.02 9.11
C HIS A 333 3.07 -18.16 8.09
N TRP A 334 3.98 -18.00 7.14
CA TRP A 334 4.30 -19.01 6.13
C TRP A 334 5.77 -18.98 5.77
N ASP A 335 6.47 -20.12 5.92
CA ASP A 335 7.87 -20.32 5.58
C ASP A 335 8.06 -21.13 4.29
N GLY A 336 9.27 -21.01 3.71
CA GLY A 336 9.70 -21.85 2.59
C GLY A 336 9.20 -21.39 1.23
N LEU A 337 8.56 -20.23 1.11
CA LEU A 337 8.09 -19.67 -0.15
C LEU A 337 9.27 -19.21 -1.01
N LYS A 338 9.24 -19.55 -2.31
CA LYS A 338 10.21 -19.09 -3.31
C LYS A 338 9.54 -18.18 -4.35
N ALA A 339 10.33 -17.30 -4.94
CA ALA A 339 9.84 -16.40 -6.00
C ALA A 339 9.23 -17.14 -7.19
N GLY A 340 9.77 -18.32 -7.54
CA GLY A 340 9.23 -19.17 -8.60
C GLY A 340 7.82 -19.71 -8.32
N ASP A 341 7.45 -19.93 -7.05
CA ASP A 341 6.15 -20.45 -6.65
C ASP A 341 5.01 -19.50 -7.00
N ILE A 342 5.28 -18.19 -6.93
CA ILE A 342 4.32 -17.13 -7.21
C ILE A 342 4.63 -16.37 -8.51
N ARG A 343 5.49 -16.91 -9.36
CA ARG A 343 5.89 -16.31 -10.65
C ARG A 343 6.43 -14.89 -10.49
N PHE A 344 7.17 -14.64 -9.43
CA PHE A 344 7.76 -13.34 -9.15
C PHE A 344 8.98 -13.07 -10.04
N VAL A 345 9.22 -11.80 -10.41
CA VAL A 345 10.38 -11.41 -11.21
C VAL A 345 11.59 -11.23 -10.29
N ALA A 346 12.25 -12.33 -9.98
CA ALA A 346 13.48 -12.43 -9.20
C ALA A 346 14.19 -13.74 -9.59
N ASN A 347 15.29 -14.08 -8.95
CA ASN A 347 15.83 -15.44 -9.04
C ASN A 347 14.73 -16.44 -8.63
N PRO A 348 14.45 -17.49 -9.42
CA PRO A 348 13.36 -18.42 -9.11
C PRO A 348 13.48 -19.09 -7.73
N ASP A 349 14.70 -19.24 -7.22
CA ASP A 349 14.99 -19.80 -5.90
C ASP A 349 15.10 -18.73 -4.80
N ALA A 350 14.91 -17.45 -5.14
CA ALA A 350 14.93 -16.37 -4.15
C ALA A 350 13.94 -16.66 -3.02
N LYS A 351 14.42 -16.55 -1.77
CA LYS A 351 13.57 -16.67 -0.57
C LYS A 351 12.57 -15.54 -0.55
N VAL A 352 11.28 -15.86 -0.44
CA VAL A 352 10.22 -14.88 -0.21
C VAL A 352 9.83 -14.94 1.25
N VAL A 353 10.05 -13.83 1.96
CA VAL A 353 9.70 -13.64 3.37
C VAL A 353 8.45 -12.77 3.42
N LEU A 354 7.38 -13.28 4.00
CA LEU A 354 6.19 -12.50 4.33
C LEU A 354 6.33 -12.08 5.79
N ALA A 355 6.30 -10.78 6.07
CA ALA A 355 6.22 -10.32 7.45
C ALA A 355 4.96 -10.94 8.11
N PRO A 356 5.06 -11.49 9.33
CA PRO A 356 3.98 -12.25 9.95
C PRO A 356 2.78 -11.35 10.27
N ASN A 357 1.57 -11.91 10.09
CA ASN A 357 0.33 -11.26 10.48
C ASN A 357 0.04 -11.52 11.98
N ILE A 358 -0.84 -10.71 12.58
CA ILE A 358 -1.26 -10.83 13.98
C ILE A 358 -2.74 -11.20 14.06
N GLY A 359 -3.53 -10.61 13.20
CA GLY A 359 -4.98 -10.79 13.15
C GLY A 359 -5.51 -10.67 11.73
N SER A 360 -6.81 -10.79 11.57
CA SER A 360 -7.46 -10.66 10.27
C SER A 360 -7.25 -9.29 9.62
N TYR A 361 -7.19 -8.23 10.42
CA TYR A 361 -7.05 -6.86 9.93
C TYR A 361 -5.74 -6.19 10.36
N VAL A 362 -4.87 -6.89 11.10
CA VAL A 362 -3.52 -6.42 11.46
C VAL A 362 -2.50 -7.38 10.87
N GLY A 363 -1.79 -6.93 9.87
CA GLY A 363 -0.92 -7.74 9.05
C GLY A 363 0.57 -7.49 9.24
N GLY A 364 1.33 -8.02 8.27
CA GLY A 364 2.77 -7.91 8.22
C GLY A 364 3.30 -6.49 8.00
N ASP A 365 2.47 -5.57 7.49
CA ASP A 365 2.74 -4.14 7.43
C ASP A 365 2.93 -3.56 8.85
N ILE A 366 2.08 -3.99 9.79
CA ILE A 366 2.12 -3.51 11.17
C ILE A 366 3.24 -4.18 11.98
N THR A 367 3.52 -5.46 11.78
CA THR A 367 4.68 -6.09 12.44
C THR A 367 6.01 -5.49 11.97
N ALA A 368 6.13 -5.24 10.66
CA ALA A 368 7.25 -4.52 10.07
C ALA A 368 7.35 -3.08 10.59
N GLY A 369 6.21 -2.36 10.67
CA GLY A 369 6.13 -1.02 11.23
C GLY A 369 6.46 -0.97 12.72
N THR A 370 6.01 -1.95 13.49
CA THR A 370 6.34 -2.07 14.92
C THR A 370 7.84 -2.27 15.13
N LEU A 371 8.49 -3.08 14.30
CA LEU A 371 9.95 -3.23 14.33
C LEU A 371 10.64 -1.86 14.22
N THR A 372 10.21 -1.03 13.27
CA THR A 372 10.84 0.27 12.98
C THR A 372 10.50 1.35 13.99
N SER A 373 9.34 1.31 14.62
CA SER A 373 8.94 2.25 15.67
C SER A 373 9.75 2.08 16.97
N ARG A 374 10.35 0.89 17.17
CA ARG A 374 11.10 0.51 18.37
C ARG A 374 10.30 0.60 19.68
N ILE A 375 8.97 0.53 19.60
CA ILE A 375 8.10 0.48 20.79
C ILE A 375 8.48 -0.69 21.71
N TRP A 376 8.91 -1.81 21.11
CA TRP A 376 9.32 -3.05 21.77
C TRP A 376 10.66 -2.96 22.55
N ASP A 377 11.41 -1.87 22.37
CA ASP A 377 12.71 -1.63 23.01
C ASP A 377 12.62 -0.56 24.11
N LYS A 378 11.42 -0.05 24.41
CA LYS A 378 11.20 1.05 25.35
C LYS A 378 10.49 0.59 26.61
N ASP A 379 10.79 1.26 27.74
CA ASP A 379 10.05 1.10 28.99
C ASP A 379 8.76 1.94 28.97
N GLU A 380 8.80 3.08 28.28
CA GLU A 380 7.75 4.07 28.19
C GLU A 380 6.60 3.58 27.31
N PHE A 381 5.36 3.85 27.75
CA PHE A 381 4.18 3.55 26.94
C PHE A 381 4.15 4.41 25.68
N SER A 382 4.06 3.73 24.57
CA SER A 382 4.07 4.34 23.26
C SER A 382 2.86 3.91 22.44
N LEU A 383 2.46 4.79 21.53
CA LEU A 383 1.42 4.52 20.54
C LEU A 383 2.06 4.56 19.15
N PHE A 384 1.81 3.54 18.33
CA PHE A 384 2.17 3.53 16.93
C PHE A 384 0.88 3.49 16.10
N ILE A 385 0.72 4.41 15.17
CA ILE A 385 -0.47 4.57 14.33
C ILE A 385 -0.01 4.54 12.87
N ASP A 386 -0.46 3.56 12.10
CA ASP A 386 -0.32 3.58 10.65
C ASP A 386 -1.61 4.10 10.01
N LEU A 387 -1.48 5.18 9.24
CA LEU A 387 -2.58 5.86 8.56
C LEU A 387 -2.57 5.53 7.08
N GLY A 388 -3.30 4.52 6.72
CA GLY A 388 -3.56 4.13 5.33
C GLY A 388 -5.04 4.14 4.99
N THR A 389 -5.45 3.24 4.12
CA THR A 389 -6.87 2.98 3.82
C THR A 389 -7.61 2.43 5.06
N ASN A 390 -6.90 1.69 5.91
CA ASN A 390 -7.32 1.39 7.27
C ASN A 390 -6.49 2.23 8.24
N GLY A 391 -6.89 2.28 9.52
CA GLY A 391 -6.08 2.79 10.59
C GLY A 391 -5.69 1.62 11.48
N GLU A 392 -4.42 1.27 11.48
CA GLU A 392 -3.89 0.23 12.36
C GLU A 392 -3.12 0.88 13.50
N ILE A 393 -3.32 0.36 14.70
CA ILE A 393 -2.82 0.95 15.94
C ILE A 393 -2.14 -0.12 16.78
N VAL A 394 -0.96 0.21 17.31
CA VAL A 394 -0.24 -0.59 18.31
C VAL A 394 0.01 0.28 19.53
N PHE A 395 -0.33 -0.23 20.69
CA PHE A 395 -0.07 0.39 21.99
C PHE A 395 0.71 -0.57 22.88
N GLY A 396 1.68 -0.07 23.62
CA GLY A 396 2.43 -0.83 24.59
C GLY A 396 3.84 -0.33 24.82
N ASN A 397 4.68 -1.25 25.25
CA ASN A 397 6.10 -1.06 25.53
C ASN A 397 6.85 -2.40 25.38
N ARG A 398 8.07 -2.53 25.94
CA ARG A 398 8.83 -3.78 25.88
C ARG A 398 8.16 -4.96 26.57
N ASP A 399 7.30 -4.72 27.58
CA ASP A 399 6.73 -5.77 28.41
C ASP A 399 5.45 -6.36 27.80
N PHE A 400 4.68 -5.55 27.08
CA PHE A 400 3.50 -6.01 26.35
C PHE A 400 3.14 -5.08 25.20
N MET A 401 2.47 -5.63 24.21
CA MET A 401 1.90 -4.87 23.09
C MET A 401 0.51 -5.37 22.75
N MET A 402 -0.35 -4.43 22.40
CA MET A 402 -1.70 -4.68 21.91
C MET A 402 -1.90 -3.96 20.58
N SER A 403 -2.60 -4.59 19.66
CA SER A 403 -2.91 -4.00 18.35
C SER A 403 -4.39 -4.10 18.03
N CYS A 404 -4.89 -3.15 17.27
CA CYS A 404 -6.22 -3.20 16.66
C CYS A 404 -6.19 -2.55 15.27
N ALA A 405 -7.25 -2.77 14.50
CA ALA A 405 -7.49 -2.09 13.22
C ALA A 405 -8.87 -1.44 13.23
N CYS A 406 -8.97 -0.25 12.63
CA CYS A 406 -10.22 0.45 12.43
C CYS A 406 -10.44 0.80 10.95
N SER A 407 -11.70 0.81 10.51
CA SER A 407 -12.07 1.15 9.14
C SER A 407 -12.13 2.66 8.95
N ALA A 408 -10.96 3.31 8.80
CA ALA A 408 -10.87 4.74 8.53
C ALA A 408 -11.34 5.11 7.10
N GLY A 409 -11.20 4.20 6.15
CA GLY A 409 -11.47 4.46 4.73
C GLY A 409 -10.37 5.31 4.07
N PRO A 410 -10.44 5.52 2.74
CA PRO A 410 -9.39 6.18 2.00
C PRO A 410 -9.42 7.72 2.09
N ALA A 411 -10.23 8.31 2.98
CA ALA A 411 -10.41 9.76 3.09
C ALA A 411 -9.08 10.49 3.34
N PHE A 412 -8.21 9.93 4.18
CA PHE A 412 -6.89 10.49 4.46
C PHE A 412 -5.93 10.45 3.26
N GLU A 413 -6.14 9.55 2.31
CA GLU A 413 -5.37 9.50 1.05
C GLU A 413 -6.02 10.34 -0.07
N GLY A 414 -7.07 11.13 0.24
CA GLY A 414 -7.87 11.87 -0.73
C GLY A 414 -8.87 11.00 -1.49
N GLY A 415 -9.05 9.75 -1.11
CA GLY A 415 -10.13 8.89 -1.62
C GLY A 415 -11.47 9.28 -0.99
N ASP A 416 -12.57 9.05 -1.71
CA ASP A 416 -13.93 9.40 -1.29
C ASP A 416 -14.17 10.91 -1.00
N ILE A 417 -13.22 11.78 -1.34
CA ILE A 417 -13.29 13.23 -1.26
C ILE A 417 -13.39 13.80 -2.69
N SER A 418 -14.35 14.67 -2.93
CA SER A 418 -14.70 15.16 -4.29
C SER A 418 -13.52 15.75 -5.06
N CYS A 419 -12.71 16.58 -4.40
CA CYS A 419 -11.48 17.16 -4.95
C CYS A 419 -10.20 16.54 -4.35
N GLY A 420 -10.32 15.35 -3.75
CA GLY A 420 -9.20 14.67 -3.11
C GLY A 420 -8.19 14.13 -4.11
N MET A 421 -6.90 14.23 -3.77
CA MET A 421 -5.79 13.69 -4.55
C MET A 421 -4.61 13.32 -3.66
N ARG A 422 -3.64 12.60 -4.20
CA ARG A 422 -2.37 12.35 -3.50
C ARG A 422 -1.52 13.62 -3.44
N ALA A 423 -0.58 13.68 -2.50
CA ALA A 423 0.40 14.76 -2.38
C ALA A 423 1.38 14.74 -3.57
N THR A 424 0.95 15.30 -4.70
CA THR A 424 1.70 15.47 -5.95
C THR A 424 1.56 16.91 -6.42
N ASP A 425 2.30 17.29 -7.46
CA ASP A 425 2.27 18.64 -8.02
C ASP A 425 0.83 19.14 -8.23
N GLY A 426 0.52 20.31 -7.70
CA GLY A 426 -0.80 20.92 -7.72
C GLY A 426 -1.73 20.52 -6.55
N ALA A 427 -1.33 19.61 -5.67
CA ALA A 427 -2.10 19.29 -4.47
C ALA A 427 -2.02 20.41 -3.44
N VAL A 428 -3.15 20.85 -2.91
CA VAL A 428 -3.20 21.70 -1.72
C VAL A 428 -2.81 20.86 -0.51
N GLU A 429 -1.68 21.18 0.11
CA GLU A 429 -1.10 20.43 1.24
C GLU A 429 -1.33 21.09 2.60
N ALA A 430 -1.48 22.42 2.63
CA ALA A 430 -1.79 23.16 3.85
C ALA A 430 -2.75 24.32 3.55
N VAL A 431 -3.59 24.65 4.53
CA VAL A 431 -4.61 25.68 4.42
C VAL A 431 -4.66 26.49 5.73
N THR A 432 -4.71 27.80 5.60
CA THR A 432 -5.12 28.69 6.70
C THR A 432 -6.29 29.54 6.23
N ILE A 433 -7.28 29.78 7.10
CA ILE A 433 -8.49 30.54 6.77
C ILE A 433 -8.59 31.77 7.70
N ASP A 434 -8.70 32.94 7.11
CA ASP A 434 -8.95 34.16 7.86
C ASP A 434 -10.31 34.11 8.56
N ARG A 435 -10.35 34.44 9.85
CA ARG A 435 -11.55 34.24 10.70
C ARG A 435 -12.74 35.14 10.30
N GLU A 436 -12.45 36.34 9.83
CA GLU A 436 -13.49 37.33 9.51
C GLU A 436 -13.97 37.16 8.07
N THR A 437 -13.06 37.13 7.12
CA THR A 437 -13.35 37.14 5.69
C THR A 437 -13.59 35.75 5.13
N LEU A 438 -13.17 34.69 5.83
CA LEU A 438 -13.14 33.32 5.37
C LEU A 438 -12.34 33.13 4.06
N GLU A 439 -11.34 33.98 3.81
CA GLU A 439 -10.45 33.80 2.66
C GLU A 439 -9.34 32.80 2.99
N PRO A 440 -9.10 31.80 2.13
CA PRO A 440 -8.05 30.82 2.33
C PRO A 440 -6.69 31.33 1.85
N THR A 441 -5.65 30.95 2.55
CA THR A 441 -4.25 30.95 2.08
C THR A 441 -3.84 29.50 1.87
N LEU A 442 -3.37 29.16 0.66
CA LEU A 442 -3.07 27.80 0.27
C LEU A 442 -1.56 27.59 0.12
N SER A 443 -1.03 26.49 0.68
CA SER A 443 0.26 25.91 0.28
C SER A 443 0.01 24.80 -0.72
N ILE A 444 0.74 24.82 -1.84
CA ILE A 444 0.52 23.89 -2.95
C ILE A 444 1.83 23.17 -3.26
N VAL A 445 1.78 21.84 -3.33
CA VAL A 445 2.92 21.01 -3.71
C VAL A 445 3.36 21.35 -5.13
N GLY A 446 4.65 21.58 -5.33
CA GLY A 446 5.24 21.82 -6.64
C GLY A 446 6.02 23.13 -6.74
N LYS A 447 6.08 23.68 -7.95
CA LYS A 447 6.89 24.89 -8.22
C LYS A 447 6.20 26.16 -7.73
N ALA A 448 6.98 27.19 -7.44
CA ALA A 448 6.44 28.50 -7.09
C ALA A 448 5.46 29.01 -8.16
N GLY A 449 4.25 29.40 -7.73
CA GLY A 449 3.17 29.84 -8.62
C GLY A 449 2.32 28.70 -9.22
N GLN A 450 2.52 27.47 -8.77
CA GLN A 450 1.65 26.34 -9.13
C GLN A 450 0.21 26.64 -8.70
N LYS A 451 -0.74 26.40 -9.60
CA LYS A 451 -2.17 26.50 -9.31
C LYS A 451 -2.69 25.20 -8.71
N PRO A 452 -3.72 25.24 -7.84
CA PRO A 452 -4.30 24.04 -7.26
C PRO A 452 -5.00 23.18 -8.29
N VAL A 453 -4.85 21.86 -8.13
CA VAL A 453 -5.49 20.80 -8.92
C VAL A 453 -6.48 20.02 -8.07
N GLY A 454 -6.19 19.86 -6.78
CA GLY A 454 -7.01 19.14 -5.80
C GLY A 454 -6.43 19.32 -4.39
N ILE A 455 -6.89 18.50 -3.44
CA ILE A 455 -6.55 18.60 -2.02
C ILE A 455 -5.96 17.26 -1.57
N CYS A 456 -4.77 17.25 -1.00
CA CYS A 456 -4.21 16.01 -0.42
C CYS A 456 -4.63 15.84 1.04
N GLY A 457 -4.29 14.70 1.65
CA GLY A 457 -4.74 14.33 3.00
C GLY A 457 -4.42 15.37 4.07
N SER A 458 -3.21 15.93 4.08
CA SER A 458 -2.84 17.00 5.02
C SER A 458 -3.66 18.28 4.80
N GLY A 459 -3.90 18.65 3.54
CA GLY A 459 -4.75 19.79 3.18
C GLY A 459 -6.21 19.57 3.59
N ILE A 460 -6.75 18.33 3.53
CA ILE A 460 -8.10 18.00 4.00
C ILE A 460 -8.19 18.18 5.52
N ILE A 461 -7.20 17.70 6.27
CA ILE A 461 -7.11 17.91 7.73
C ILE A 461 -7.14 19.42 8.03
N ASP A 462 -6.28 20.18 7.37
CA ASP A 462 -6.15 21.62 7.61
C ASP A 462 -7.44 22.38 7.27
N VAL A 463 -8.03 22.14 6.10
CA VAL A 463 -9.24 22.89 5.72
C VAL A 463 -10.40 22.62 6.68
N ILE A 464 -10.59 21.38 7.15
CA ILE A 464 -11.67 21.05 8.10
C ILE A 464 -11.38 21.68 9.47
N ALA A 465 -10.13 21.61 9.94
CA ALA A 465 -9.72 22.22 11.19
C ALA A 465 -9.89 23.75 11.16
N GLU A 466 -9.51 24.40 10.08
CA GLU A 466 -9.65 25.83 9.89
C GLU A 466 -11.12 26.29 9.77
N LEU A 467 -11.95 25.52 9.06
CA LEU A 467 -13.38 25.78 9.00
C LEU A 467 -14.04 25.64 10.38
N TYR A 468 -13.61 24.67 11.17
CA TYR A 468 -14.07 24.48 12.55
C TYR A 468 -13.58 25.61 13.47
N ARG A 469 -12.27 25.96 13.40
CA ARG A 469 -11.65 27.05 14.16
C ARG A 469 -12.31 28.41 13.90
N THR A 470 -12.67 28.67 12.65
CA THR A 470 -13.33 29.93 12.26
C THR A 470 -14.85 29.90 12.51
N SER A 471 -15.37 28.83 13.10
CA SER A 471 -16.81 28.61 13.31
C SER A 471 -17.62 28.69 11.99
N ALA A 472 -17.01 28.36 10.88
CA ALA A 472 -17.69 28.26 9.58
C ALA A 472 -18.55 27.00 9.49
N ILE A 473 -18.12 25.94 10.18
CA ILE A 473 -18.86 24.68 10.32
C ILE A 473 -19.19 24.37 11.78
N SER A 474 -20.30 23.65 11.97
CA SER A 474 -20.70 23.10 13.26
C SER A 474 -19.86 21.90 13.64
N ALA A 475 -20.00 21.39 14.88
CA ALA A 475 -19.37 20.14 15.33
C ALA A 475 -19.79 18.92 14.49
N LYS A 476 -20.87 18.98 13.74
CA LYS A 476 -21.32 17.94 12.79
C LYS A 476 -20.82 18.15 11.37
N GLY A 477 -20.03 19.20 11.09
CA GLY A 477 -19.51 19.49 9.77
C GLY A 477 -20.43 20.26 8.84
N HIS A 478 -21.60 20.75 9.31
CA HIS A 478 -22.51 21.56 8.49
C HIS A 478 -22.11 23.04 8.50
N PHE A 479 -22.15 23.69 7.35
CA PHE A 479 -21.89 25.13 7.26
C PHE A 479 -22.96 25.95 8.00
N VAL A 480 -22.51 26.79 8.91
CA VAL A 480 -23.35 27.65 9.78
C VAL A 480 -23.15 29.15 9.52
N ARG A 481 -22.15 29.51 8.72
CA ARG A 481 -21.91 30.89 8.26
C ARG A 481 -22.26 31.02 6.79
N GLU A 482 -22.57 32.24 6.37
CA GLU A 482 -22.71 32.60 4.96
C GLU A 482 -21.53 33.46 4.52
N ASN A 483 -20.97 33.14 3.36
CA ASN A 483 -19.84 33.87 2.78
C ASN A 483 -19.80 33.62 1.26
N ARG A 484 -19.06 34.46 0.51
CA ARG A 484 -18.89 34.28 -0.94
C ARG A 484 -18.23 32.97 -1.35
N ARG A 485 -17.48 32.32 -0.43
CA ARG A 485 -16.83 31.03 -0.65
C ARG A 485 -17.66 29.84 -0.15
N ILE A 486 -18.75 30.11 0.59
CA ILE A 486 -19.69 29.07 1.03
C ILE A 486 -20.90 29.10 0.10
N LEU A 487 -20.97 28.13 -0.79
CA LEU A 487 -22.04 28.01 -1.79
C LEU A 487 -22.97 26.85 -1.41
N ARG A 488 -24.24 26.96 -1.77
CA ARG A 488 -25.23 25.89 -1.58
C ARG A 488 -25.80 25.46 -2.91
N ASP A 489 -26.04 24.15 -3.05
CA ASP A 489 -26.71 23.58 -4.22
C ASP A 489 -28.23 23.70 -4.11
N GLU A 490 -28.95 23.18 -5.10
CA GLU A 490 -30.41 23.19 -5.17
C GLU A 490 -31.10 22.41 -4.03
N HIS A 491 -30.38 21.50 -3.39
CA HIS A 491 -30.82 20.72 -2.23
C HIS A 491 -30.39 21.34 -0.88
N GLY A 492 -29.72 22.50 -0.93
CA GLY A 492 -29.24 23.20 0.26
C GLY A 492 -27.94 22.67 0.84
N MET A 493 -27.28 21.69 0.19
CA MET A 493 -25.99 21.15 0.61
C MET A 493 -24.90 22.19 0.41
N GLY A 494 -24.12 22.43 1.46
CA GLY A 494 -23.05 23.42 1.48
C GLY A 494 -21.74 22.88 0.90
N ARG A 495 -20.94 23.79 0.32
CA ARG A 495 -19.54 23.57 0.00
C ARG A 495 -18.72 24.82 0.21
N TYR A 496 -17.48 24.67 0.61
CA TYR A 496 -16.53 25.75 0.75
C TYR A 496 -15.51 25.71 -0.41
N VAL A 497 -15.38 26.84 -1.12
CA VAL A 497 -14.50 26.96 -2.30
C VAL A 497 -13.13 27.45 -1.89
N LEU A 498 -12.12 26.59 -2.02
CA LEU A 498 -10.71 26.93 -1.81
C LEU A 498 -10.15 27.71 -3.00
N ALA A 499 -10.49 27.29 -4.23
CA ALA A 499 -10.10 27.99 -5.45
C ALA A 499 -11.25 27.95 -6.46
N PHE A 500 -11.62 29.13 -6.99
CA PHE A 500 -12.58 29.22 -8.07
C PHE A 500 -11.98 28.69 -9.40
N SER A 501 -12.80 28.44 -10.39
CA SER A 501 -12.38 27.85 -11.68
C SER A 501 -11.27 28.64 -12.40
N ASN A 502 -11.22 29.95 -12.24
CA ASN A 502 -10.16 30.81 -12.79
C ASN A 502 -8.86 30.81 -11.95
N GLU A 503 -8.93 30.35 -10.69
CA GLU A 503 -7.81 30.24 -9.75
C GLU A 503 -7.16 28.85 -9.83
N SER A 504 -7.86 27.83 -10.32
CA SER A 504 -7.37 26.45 -10.42
C SER A 504 -6.65 26.18 -11.76
N ASP A 505 -5.82 25.15 -11.78
CA ASP A 505 -5.13 24.69 -13.00
C ASP A 505 -6.05 23.84 -13.91
N THR A 506 -7.05 23.22 -13.31
CA THR A 506 -8.01 22.37 -14.03
C THR A 506 -9.13 23.14 -14.73
N GLY A 507 -9.25 24.46 -14.48
CA GLY A 507 -10.39 25.24 -14.91
C GLY A 507 -11.72 24.89 -14.22
N ARG A 508 -11.66 24.04 -13.17
CA ARG A 508 -12.79 23.65 -12.32
C ARG A 508 -12.59 24.19 -10.91
N GLU A 509 -13.68 24.35 -10.19
CA GLU A 509 -13.68 24.74 -8.78
C GLU A 509 -13.02 23.65 -7.92
N ILE A 510 -12.15 24.05 -7.00
CA ILE A 510 -11.60 23.17 -5.96
C ILE A 510 -12.32 23.50 -4.66
N ALA A 511 -13.13 22.58 -4.17
CA ALA A 511 -14.01 22.79 -3.03
C ALA A 511 -14.06 21.55 -2.14
N ILE A 512 -14.46 21.76 -0.88
CA ILE A 512 -14.82 20.69 0.06
C ILE A 512 -16.32 20.80 0.36
N THR A 513 -17.04 19.71 0.26
CA THR A 513 -18.50 19.63 0.47
C THR A 513 -18.82 19.14 1.88
N GLU A 514 -20.08 19.35 2.34
CA GLU A 514 -20.55 18.76 3.60
C GLU A 514 -20.48 17.22 3.58
N VAL A 515 -20.63 16.58 2.40
CA VAL A 515 -20.48 15.13 2.24
C VAL A 515 -19.02 14.70 2.44
N ASP A 516 -18.06 15.45 1.88
CA ASP A 516 -16.64 15.19 2.07
C ASP A 516 -16.25 15.33 3.57
N ILE A 517 -16.76 16.38 4.22
CA ILE A 517 -16.53 16.63 5.65
C ILE A 517 -17.11 15.50 6.50
N GLU A 518 -18.32 15.01 6.18
CA GLU A 518 -18.92 13.87 6.87
C GLU A 518 -18.10 12.58 6.68
N CYS A 519 -17.62 12.31 5.46
CA CYS A 519 -16.72 11.17 5.20
C CYS A 519 -15.45 11.27 6.06
N PHE A 520 -14.85 12.45 6.13
CA PHE A 520 -13.66 12.69 6.93
C PHE A 520 -13.92 12.57 8.44
N ILE A 521 -15.04 13.10 8.95
CA ILE A 521 -15.43 12.99 10.36
C ILE A 521 -15.58 11.52 10.78
N ARG A 522 -16.15 10.67 9.93
CA ARG A 522 -16.22 9.23 10.17
C ARG A 522 -14.83 8.57 10.22
N ALA A 523 -13.96 8.94 9.29
CA ALA A 523 -12.60 8.41 9.25
C ALA A 523 -11.80 8.77 10.52
N LYS A 524 -11.80 10.06 10.93
CA LYS A 524 -11.12 10.48 12.16
C LYS A 524 -11.76 9.90 13.41
N GLY A 525 -13.09 9.74 13.39
CA GLY A 525 -13.84 9.12 14.48
C GLY A 525 -13.42 7.66 14.69
N ALA A 526 -13.18 6.91 13.61
CA ALA A 526 -12.68 5.54 13.69
C ALA A 526 -11.29 5.46 14.34
N ILE A 527 -10.36 6.37 13.97
CA ILE A 527 -9.02 6.41 14.58
C ILE A 527 -9.11 6.73 16.07
N PHE A 528 -9.79 7.82 16.43
CA PHE A 528 -9.85 8.25 17.83
C PHE A 528 -10.55 7.22 18.72
N SER A 529 -11.71 6.68 18.29
CA SER A 529 -12.43 5.67 19.05
C SER A 529 -11.62 4.40 19.25
N ALA A 530 -10.83 3.98 18.25
CA ALA A 530 -9.96 2.82 18.39
C ALA A 530 -8.86 3.05 19.43
N ILE A 531 -8.22 4.21 19.44
CA ILE A 531 -7.22 4.59 20.45
C ILE A 531 -7.86 4.61 21.84
N HIS A 532 -9.00 5.27 21.97
CA HIS A 532 -9.68 5.44 23.25
C HIS A 532 -10.19 4.10 23.84
N ILE A 533 -10.76 3.24 23.01
CA ILE A 533 -11.20 1.90 23.41
C ILE A 533 -10.00 1.02 23.79
N MET A 534 -8.91 1.06 23.03
CA MET A 534 -7.71 0.29 23.35
C MET A 534 -7.15 0.66 24.73
N LEU A 535 -6.99 1.95 25.04
CA LEU A 535 -6.53 2.41 26.34
C LEU A 535 -7.50 2.05 27.45
N SER A 536 -8.80 2.31 27.25
CA SER A 536 -9.83 2.05 28.27
C SER A 536 -10.04 0.55 28.53
N SER A 537 -9.77 -0.34 27.58
CA SER A 537 -9.80 -1.79 27.79
C SER A 537 -8.73 -2.28 28.79
N LEU A 538 -7.71 -1.46 29.01
CA LEU A 538 -6.61 -1.69 29.95
C LEU A 538 -6.76 -0.84 31.23
N ASP A 539 -7.90 -0.17 31.43
CA ASP A 539 -8.11 0.80 32.50
C ASP A 539 -7.06 1.94 32.49
N MET A 540 -6.60 2.33 31.31
CA MET A 540 -5.63 3.42 31.08
C MET A 540 -6.29 4.59 30.35
N ASP A 541 -5.69 5.77 30.46
CA ASP A 541 -6.06 6.97 29.72
C ASP A 541 -4.86 7.55 28.95
N VAL A 542 -5.10 8.61 28.18
CA VAL A 542 -4.08 9.21 27.31
C VAL A 542 -2.86 9.79 28.05
N SER A 543 -2.93 10.00 29.36
CA SER A 543 -1.83 10.55 30.17
C SER A 543 -0.66 9.57 30.36
N VAL A 544 -0.86 8.29 30.06
CA VAL A 544 0.20 7.28 30.10
C VAL A 544 1.12 7.34 28.90
N LEU A 545 0.72 8.04 27.82
CA LEU A 545 1.47 8.10 26.57
C LEU A 545 2.67 9.03 26.70
N GLU A 546 3.86 8.51 26.38
CA GLU A 546 5.11 9.25 26.34
C GLU A 546 5.67 9.43 24.92
N HIS A 547 5.23 8.58 23.96
CA HIS A 547 5.57 8.70 22.54
C HIS A 547 4.39 8.31 21.66
N ILE A 548 4.20 9.01 20.55
CA ILE A 548 3.21 8.70 19.53
C ILE A 548 3.90 8.71 18.17
N TYR A 549 4.06 7.52 17.59
CA TYR A 549 4.63 7.34 16.25
C TYR A 549 3.53 7.30 15.22
N VAL A 550 3.60 8.19 14.24
CA VAL A 550 2.64 8.26 13.13
C VAL A 550 3.33 7.84 11.84
N ALA A 551 2.81 6.82 11.18
CA ALA A 551 3.27 6.33 9.89
C ALA A 551 2.18 6.45 8.82
N GLY A 552 2.52 6.12 7.59
CA GLY A 552 1.59 6.02 6.45
C GLY A 552 1.76 7.11 5.41
N GLY A 553 0.95 7.01 4.34
CA GLY A 553 1.09 7.81 3.12
C GLY A 553 0.65 9.27 3.22
N ILE A 554 0.08 9.72 4.34
CA ILE A 554 -0.41 11.10 4.53
C ILE A 554 0.75 12.09 4.66
N GLY A 555 1.94 11.58 4.99
CA GLY A 555 3.18 12.31 4.90
C GLY A 555 3.54 13.16 6.11
N SER A 556 4.77 13.67 6.05
CA SER A 556 5.34 14.60 7.02
C SER A 556 4.60 15.94 7.11
N GLY A 557 3.59 16.15 6.27
CA GLY A 557 2.85 17.42 6.16
C GLY A 557 1.65 17.56 7.09
N ILE A 558 1.36 16.59 7.99
CA ILE A 558 0.24 16.72 8.92
C ILE A 558 0.53 17.80 9.95
N ASN A 559 -0.34 18.78 10.02
CA ASN A 559 -0.36 19.75 11.12
C ASN A 559 -0.99 19.08 12.35
N MET A 560 -0.14 18.69 13.33
CA MET A 560 -0.61 17.97 14.53
C MET A 560 -1.55 18.81 15.38
N GLU A 561 -1.38 20.15 15.41
CA GLU A 561 -2.32 21.04 16.10
C GLU A 561 -3.72 20.94 15.49
N ASN A 562 -3.81 20.95 14.16
CA ASN A 562 -5.08 20.81 13.44
C ASN A 562 -5.67 19.41 13.59
N ALA A 563 -4.85 18.38 13.54
CA ALA A 563 -5.30 16.99 13.71
C ALA A 563 -5.90 16.74 15.11
N VAL A 564 -5.28 17.28 16.16
CA VAL A 564 -5.82 17.23 17.53
C VAL A 564 -7.06 18.11 17.67
N ARG A 565 -7.05 19.35 17.11
CA ARG A 565 -8.19 20.28 17.15
C ARG A 565 -9.50 19.67 16.62
N ILE A 566 -9.41 18.84 15.60
CA ILE A 566 -10.58 18.14 15.04
C ILE A 566 -10.89 16.82 15.73
N GLY A 567 -10.10 16.41 16.72
CA GLY A 567 -10.28 15.17 17.46
C GLY A 567 -9.89 13.91 16.69
N MET A 568 -8.89 13.99 15.82
CA MET A 568 -8.32 12.84 15.15
C MET A 568 -7.35 12.06 16.05
N PHE A 569 -6.54 12.80 16.82
CA PHE A 569 -5.58 12.27 17.77
C PHE A 569 -5.89 12.75 19.21
N PRO A 570 -5.41 12.03 20.23
CA PRO A 570 -5.55 12.46 21.62
C PRO A 570 -4.98 13.87 21.88
N ASP A 571 -5.62 14.60 22.78
CA ASP A 571 -5.16 15.94 23.19
C ASP A 571 -4.05 15.85 24.23
N VAL A 572 -2.85 15.60 23.76
CA VAL A 572 -1.60 15.51 24.53
C VAL A 572 -0.58 16.51 24.02
N ASP A 573 0.57 16.63 24.69
CA ASP A 573 1.66 17.48 24.22
C ASP A 573 2.07 17.11 22.78
N ARG A 574 2.10 18.09 21.89
CA ARG A 574 2.47 17.89 20.46
C ARG A 574 3.90 17.40 20.28
N ALA A 575 4.77 17.63 21.27
CA ALA A 575 6.14 17.13 21.27
C ALA A 575 6.22 15.58 21.35
N LEU A 576 5.15 14.91 21.77
CA LEU A 576 5.09 13.43 21.81
C LEU A 576 4.94 12.80 20.43
N PHE A 577 4.47 13.58 19.43
CA PHE A 577 4.24 13.06 18.09
C PHE A 577 5.51 13.05 17.26
N GLN A 578 5.80 11.90 16.64
CA GLN A 578 6.90 11.71 15.70
C GLN A 578 6.39 11.03 14.43
N TYR A 579 6.59 11.68 13.29
CA TYR A 579 6.33 11.05 12.00
C TYR A 579 7.51 10.15 11.59
N ILE A 580 7.23 8.90 11.23
CA ILE A 580 8.26 7.89 10.90
C ILE A 580 8.21 7.37 9.45
N GLY A 581 7.45 8.02 8.58
CA GLY A 581 7.42 7.70 7.16
C GLY A 581 6.66 6.42 6.80
N ASN A 582 7.10 5.74 5.73
CA ASN A 582 6.58 4.43 5.37
C ASN A 582 7.30 3.35 6.19
N SER A 583 6.77 3.08 7.37
CA SER A 583 7.32 2.13 8.34
C SER A 583 7.27 0.67 7.83
N SER A 584 6.25 0.31 7.05
CA SER A 584 6.10 -1.02 6.43
C SER A 584 7.23 -1.32 5.46
N LEU A 585 7.52 -0.39 4.52
CA LEU A 585 8.63 -0.54 3.58
C LEU A 585 9.98 -0.55 4.29
N ALA A 586 10.14 0.30 5.30
CA ALA A 586 11.36 0.38 6.09
C ALA A 586 11.60 -0.92 6.87
N GLY A 587 10.55 -1.52 7.45
CA GLY A 587 10.64 -2.83 8.08
C GLY A 587 10.95 -3.95 7.09
N ALA A 588 10.30 -3.97 5.92
CA ALA A 588 10.61 -4.93 4.86
C ALA A 588 12.08 -4.82 4.39
N TYR A 589 12.64 -3.60 4.35
CA TYR A 589 14.07 -3.39 4.08
C TYR A 589 14.96 -4.02 5.16
N ALA A 590 14.63 -3.84 6.44
CA ALA A 590 15.38 -4.47 7.53
C ALA A 590 15.32 -6.01 7.43
N LEU A 591 14.14 -6.58 7.10
CA LEU A 591 13.98 -8.02 6.85
C LEU A 591 14.83 -8.51 5.67
N ALA A 592 15.01 -7.69 4.63
CA ALA A 592 15.82 -8.07 3.48
C ALA A 592 17.31 -8.20 3.83
N LEU A 593 17.81 -7.46 4.79
CA LEU A 593 19.22 -7.39 5.16
C LEU A 593 19.59 -8.23 6.38
N SER A 594 18.64 -8.54 7.26
CA SER A 594 18.90 -9.07 8.59
C SER A 594 18.05 -10.30 8.90
N ASN A 595 18.70 -11.42 9.26
CA ASN A 595 18.01 -12.59 9.79
C ASN A 595 17.48 -12.31 11.21
N ALA A 596 18.23 -11.55 12.03
CA ALA A 596 17.77 -11.15 13.36
C ALA A 596 16.53 -10.25 13.32
N ALA A 597 16.40 -9.39 12.29
CA ALA A 597 15.18 -8.63 12.08
C ALA A 597 13.98 -9.52 11.71
N GLU A 598 14.20 -10.56 10.89
CA GLU A 598 13.17 -11.58 10.58
C GLU A 598 12.72 -12.31 11.84
N GLU A 599 13.65 -12.77 12.68
CA GLU A 599 13.34 -13.39 13.97
C GLU A 599 12.59 -12.44 14.92
N LYS A 600 13.02 -11.16 14.98
CA LYS A 600 12.39 -10.17 15.83
C LYS A 600 10.93 -9.88 15.43
N VAL A 601 10.59 -9.76 14.15
CA VAL A 601 9.18 -9.55 13.77
C VAL A 601 8.30 -10.76 14.08
N HIS A 602 8.85 -11.98 14.04
CA HIS A 602 8.14 -13.19 14.49
C HIS A 602 7.90 -13.18 16.00
N GLU A 603 8.90 -12.76 16.78
CA GLU A 603 8.74 -12.56 18.23
C GLU A 603 7.67 -11.51 18.53
N LEU A 604 7.72 -10.35 17.85
CA LEU A 604 6.75 -9.27 18.00
C LEU A 604 5.33 -9.74 17.68
N ALA A 605 5.13 -10.42 16.56
CA ALA A 605 3.83 -10.96 16.17
C ALA A 605 3.28 -11.97 17.18
N SER A 606 4.16 -12.83 17.74
CA SER A 606 3.77 -13.85 18.72
C SER A 606 3.40 -13.27 20.08
N ASN A 607 4.01 -12.14 20.46
CA ASN A 607 3.82 -11.49 21.76
C ASN A 607 2.76 -10.38 21.72
N MET A 608 2.22 -10.03 20.55
CA MET A 608 1.25 -8.96 20.40
C MET A 608 -0.18 -9.49 20.54
N THR A 609 -0.97 -8.87 21.39
CA THR A 609 -2.39 -9.18 21.57
C THR A 609 -3.22 -8.41 20.53
N TYR A 610 -4.06 -9.12 19.78
CA TYR A 610 -4.99 -8.49 18.85
C TYR A 610 -6.33 -8.20 19.54
N LEU A 611 -6.77 -6.94 19.49
CA LEU A 611 -8.08 -6.49 19.97
C LEU A 611 -9.02 -6.35 18.77
N GLU A 612 -10.05 -7.20 18.72
CA GLU A 612 -11.11 -7.09 17.72
C GLU A 612 -12.15 -6.05 18.16
N LEU A 613 -12.09 -4.84 17.60
CA LEU A 613 -12.94 -3.71 18.00
C LEU A 613 -14.44 -3.99 17.81
N SER A 614 -14.82 -4.81 16.83
CA SER A 614 -16.23 -5.15 16.58
C SER A 614 -16.88 -5.93 17.72
N THR A 615 -16.07 -6.58 18.57
CA THR A 615 -16.54 -7.34 19.74
C THR A 615 -16.56 -6.52 21.03
N GLU A 616 -15.98 -5.31 21.01
CA GLU A 616 -15.93 -4.43 22.18
C GLU A 616 -17.28 -3.73 22.42
N PRO A 617 -17.93 -3.97 23.57
CA PRO A 617 -19.30 -3.51 23.82
C PRO A 617 -19.49 -1.98 23.72
N LYS A 618 -18.46 -1.20 24.05
CA LYS A 618 -18.50 0.26 24.06
C LYS A 618 -18.03 0.91 22.77
N TYR A 619 -17.49 0.12 21.82
CA TYR A 619 -16.86 0.67 20.62
C TYR A 619 -17.82 1.51 19.77
N MET A 620 -19.03 1.00 19.51
CA MET A 620 -20.02 1.73 18.70
C MET A 620 -20.50 3.02 19.36
N GLU A 621 -20.64 3.04 20.68
CA GLU A 621 -21.02 4.26 21.42
C GLU A 621 -19.91 5.31 21.31
N GLU A 622 -18.66 4.91 21.52
CA GLU A 622 -17.50 5.77 21.41
C GLU A 622 -17.28 6.26 19.98
N PHE A 623 -17.43 5.39 18.99
CA PHE A 623 -17.34 5.77 17.57
C PHE A 623 -18.36 6.87 17.23
N VAL A 624 -19.62 6.72 17.65
CA VAL A 624 -20.66 7.74 17.42
C VAL A 624 -20.30 9.05 18.13
N ALA A 625 -19.76 8.98 19.34
CA ALA A 625 -19.32 10.15 20.09
C ALA A 625 -18.13 10.85 19.41
N ALA A 626 -17.21 10.09 18.83
CA ALA A 626 -16.06 10.59 18.07
C ALA A 626 -16.42 11.13 16.68
N CYS A 627 -17.62 10.85 16.15
CA CYS A 627 -18.13 11.45 14.90
C CYS A 627 -18.62 12.90 15.05
N PHE A 628 -17.96 13.66 15.94
CA PHE A 628 -18.15 15.10 16.12
C PHE A 628 -16.78 15.80 16.15
N LEU A 629 -16.73 17.08 15.88
CA LEU A 629 -15.54 17.90 15.98
C LEU A 629 -15.50 18.65 17.34
N PRO A 630 -14.48 18.45 18.17
CA PRO A 630 -13.53 17.31 18.14
C PRO A 630 -14.18 16.01 18.64
N HIS A 631 -15.12 16.08 19.58
CA HIS A 631 -15.80 14.97 20.23
C HIS A 631 -17.07 15.47 20.94
N THR A 632 -18.04 14.58 21.26
CA THR A 632 -19.19 14.97 22.08
C THR A 632 -18.79 15.33 23.50
N ASN A 633 -17.83 14.59 24.08
CA ASN A 633 -17.20 14.93 25.35
C ASN A 633 -16.02 15.89 25.11
N LYS A 634 -16.24 17.17 25.36
CA LYS A 634 -15.22 18.21 25.17
C LYS A 634 -14.10 18.20 26.22
N GLU A 635 -14.28 17.52 27.35
CA GLU A 635 -13.27 17.39 28.39
C GLU A 635 -12.06 16.59 27.91
N LEU A 636 -12.24 15.72 26.88
CA LEU A 636 -11.16 15.00 26.23
C LEU A 636 -10.27 15.89 25.35
N PHE A 637 -10.71 17.12 25.03
CA PHE A 637 -10.01 18.05 24.15
C PHE A 637 -9.94 19.46 24.74
N PRO A 638 -9.29 19.63 25.88
CA PRO A 638 -9.23 20.94 26.56
C PRO A 638 -8.53 22.02 25.73
N SER A 639 -7.56 21.68 24.89
CA SER A 639 -6.87 22.64 24.03
C SER A 639 -7.75 23.18 22.90
N SER A 640 -8.76 22.44 22.48
CA SER A 640 -9.68 22.81 21.39
C SER A 640 -10.81 23.76 21.84
N VAL A 641 -11.00 23.94 23.15
CA VAL A 641 -12.09 24.75 23.73
C VAL A 641 -11.65 26.20 24.02
N GLN A 642 -10.35 26.51 23.97
CA GLN A 642 -9.79 27.77 24.43
C GLN A 642 -9.69 28.87 23.34
N GLU A 643 -10.12 28.63 22.10
CA GLU A 643 -10.18 29.61 21.01
C GLU A 643 -11.63 29.90 20.57
#